data_b635ce63e7aec4810f381d7b84a826a5
#
_entry.id   b635ce63e7aec4810f381d7b84a826a5
#
_cell.length_a   1.000
_cell.length_b   1.000
_cell.length_c   1.000
_cell.angle_alpha   90.00
_cell.angle_beta   90.00
_cell.angle_gamma   90.00
#
_symmetry.space_group_name_H-M   'P 1'
#
loop_
_entity.id
_entity.type
_entity.pdbx_description
1 polymer ?
#
loop_
_entity_poly.entity_id
_entity_poly.type
_entity_poly.pdbx_seq_one_letter_code
_entity_poly.pdbx_strand_id
1 'polypeptide(L)'
;MTQYNVTGMSCAACSARVEKAVSKVPGVTSCSVSLLTNSMGVEGTASDKAIISAVQKAGYGASKKGGSKAAESADESALRDTETPKLKKRLFWSVGFLIILMYFSMGHMMWGWPLPSFYSSNHVAMGLTQLLLTVIIMVINQKFFISGFKSLWRRAPNMDTLVALGSTAAFVYSTYALFMMTGAQTRGDMQAVSTYMMDFYFESAAMILTLITVGKTLEARSKGKTTDALKSLIKLAPKSAVILKDGEEKTVPIDTVQKDDIFLVRPGESIPADGVIIEGESAVDESALTGESIPVDKAAGDKVSAATVNRSGFLKCRAIHVGEDTTLSQIIKMVSDAAATKAPIAKIADKVSGIFVPAVIIIAVITTVIWLLLGHGVGYALARGISVLVISCPCALGLATPVAIMVGSGLGAKNGILFKTAASLEETGRIQIVALDKTGTITKGEPRVTDIIPNGETTENELLKAAASLEKKSEHPLAKAVISYAESKNIICDDVSIFKALPGNGLSGTVNGKNIFAGNLNFIKTKAEISPGIKEIAERLSGDGKTPLFFALDGKLLGIIAVADVIKDDSPKAVKELRNMGIRVVMLTGDNERTANAIGKSAGVDEVIAGVLPSGKEEAIKKLKKLGKVAMVGDGINDAPALTRADIGLAIGAGTDVAIDAADVVLMKSRLSDVPAAIRLSRATLRNIHENLFWAFFYNTIGIPIAAGVFIPLGLTLNPMLGAAAMSLSSFCVVTNALRLNLFKLRDASHDHKIKKHLKNVTEESKAMEKTIKIEGMMCGHCEAAVKKALEELPEVESAEVSHVSGTAKVTLKAEIDNDVLKKAVEDKDYKVIGIE
;
A
#
# COMPACT_ATOMS: atom_id res chain seq x y z
N MET A 1 14.70 5.68 2.11
CA MET A 1 13.97 6.97 2.32
C MET A 1 14.36 7.56 3.67
N THR A 2 14.83 8.81 3.74
CA THR A 2 15.15 9.49 5.01
C THR A 2 13.91 10.18 5.54
N GLN A 3 13.59 9.99 6.84
CA GLN A 3 12.43 10.60 7.47
C GLN A 3 12.77 11.85 8.27
N TYR A 4 11.87 12.84 8.24
CA TYR A 4 11.95 14.10 9.02
C TYR A 4 10.62 14.36 9.71
N ASN A 5 10.67 14.88 10.93
CA ASN A 5 9.50 15.43 11.60
C ASN A 5 9.25 16.85 11.09
N VAL A 6 8.02 17.19 10.72
CA VAL A 6 7.63 18.52 10.22
C VAL A 6 6.57 19.12 11.14
N THR A 7 6.81 20.31 11.63
CA THR A 7 5.91 21.00 12.58
C THR A 7 5.26 22.21 11.95
N GLY A 8 4.04 22.56 12.40
CA GLY A 8 3.32 23.75 11.95
C GLY A 8 2.38 23.54 10.76
N MET A 9 2.21 22.31 10.27
CA MET A 9 1.24 21.99 9.23
C MET A 9 -0.17 21.83 9.84
N SER A 10 -1.18 22.45 9.24
CA SER A 10 -2.58 22.39 9.69
C SER A 10 -3.55 21.82 8.67
N CYS A 11 -3.17 21.71 7.41
CA CYS A 11 -4.03 21.24 6.32
C CYS A 11 -3.24 20.71 5.12
N ALA A 12 -3.95 20.09 4.17
CA ALA A 12 -3.39 19.52 2.94
C ALA A 12 -2.60 20.53 2.10
N ALA A 13 -3.05 21.78 2.02
CA ALA A 13 -2.32 22.84 1.31
C ALA A 13 -0.94 23.14 1.94
N CYS A 14 -0.82 22.97 3.27
CA CYS A 14 0.44 23.12 3.98
C CYS A 14 1.43 22.00 3.60
N SER A 15 0.96 20.74 3.58
CA SER A 15 1.81 19.59 3.20
C SER A 15 2.26 19.67 1.75
N ALA A 16 1.38 20.05 0.82
CA ALA A 16 1.72 20.25 -0.58
C ALA A 16 2.78 21.36 -0.79
N ARG A 17 2.74 22.42 0.03
CA ARG A 17 3.72 23.50 -0.03
C ARG A 17 5.10 23.05 0.46
N VAL A 18 5.17 22.31 1.56
CA VAL A 18 6.44 21.74 2.06
C VAL A 18 7.03 20.81 1.01
N GLU A 19 6.21 19.91 0.44
CA GLU A 19 6.61 18.97 -0.60
C GLU A 19 7.18 19.70 -1.82
N LYS A 20 6.49 20.75 -2.31
CA LYS A 20 6.96 21.58 -3.44
C LYS A 20 8.26 22.32 -3.13
N ALA A 21 8.47 22.75 -1.89
CA ALA A 21 9.68 23.45 -1.50
C ALA A 21 10.89 22.51 -1.43
N VAL A 22 10.71 21.32 -0.87
CA VAL A 22 11.77 20.31 -0.73
C VAL A 22 12.09 19.63 -2.06
N SER A 23 11.09 19.35 -2.91
CA SER A 23 11.32 18.79 -4.26
C SER A 23 12.13 19.70 -5.20
N LYS A 24 12.31 20.98 -4.84
CA LYS A 24 13.18 21.90 -5.58
C LYS A 24 14.63 21.91 -5.11
N VAL A 25 14.93 21.21 -4.03
CA VAL A 25 16.30 21.14 -3.51
C VAL A 25 17.14 20.23 -4.42
N PRO A 26 18.30 20.70 -4.92
CA PRO A 26 19.17 19.85 -5.73
C PRO A 26 19.54 18.56 -5.01
N GLY A 27 19.45 17.43 -5.71
CA GLY A 27 19.72 16.10 -5.15
C GLY A 27 18.52 15.42 -4.48
N VAL A 28 17.34 16.02 -4.45
CA VAL A 28 16.08 15.35 -4.04
C VAL A 28 15.45 14.68 -5.25
N THR A 29 15.27 13.37 -5.20
CA THR A 29 14.61 12.58 -6.25
C THR A 29 13.11 12.45 -5.99
N SER A 30 12.74 12.22 -4.72
CA SER A 30 11.34 12.21 -4.30
C SER A 30 11.15 12.85 -2.94
N CYS A 31 9.98 13.43 -2.72
CA CYS A 31 9.58 13.98 -1.43
C CYS A 31 8.09 13.73 -1.22
N SER A 32 7.74 13.19 -0.07
CA SER A 32 6.36 12.95 0.34
C SER A 32 6.14 13.46 1.76
N VAL A 33 5.06 14.23 1.98
CA VAL A 33 4.78 14.87 3.26
C VAL A 33 3.44 14.39 3.81
N SER A 34 3.45 13.75 4.96
CA SER A 34 2.26 13.25 5.64
C SER A 34 1.76 14.25 6.69
N LEU A 35 0.54 14.76 6.48
CA LEU A 35 -0.14 15.60 7.45
C LEU A 35 -0.59 14.80 8.69
N LEU A 36 -0.82 13.50 8.53
CA LEU A 36 -1.34 12.63 9.58
C LEU A 36 -0.29 12.32 10.64
N THR A 37 0.92 11.97 10.20
CA THR A 37 2.05 11.64 11.07
C THR A 37 2.95 12.85 11.36
N ASN A 38 2.65 14.03 10.78
CA ASN A 38 3.52 15.19 10.80
C ASN A 38 4.97 14.87 10.40
N SER A 39 5.14 13.98 9.43
CA SER A 39 6.42 13.52 8.94
C SER A 39 6.58 13.79 7.45
N MET A 40 7.83 13.75 7.01
CA MET A 40 8.22 13.90 5.61
C MET A 40 9.26 12.83 5.28
N GLY A 41 9.01 12.07 4.21
CA GLY A 41 9.98 11.16 3.62
C GLY A 41 10.66 11.80 2.42
N VAL A 42 11.98 11.74 2.37
CA VAL A 42 12.79 12.30 1.27
C VAL A 42 13.74 11.23 0.76
N GLU A 43 13.82 11.09 -0.56
CA GLU A 43 14.80 10.27 -1.26
C GLU A 43 15.72 11.16 -2.08
N GLY A 44 16.98 10.75 -2.17
CA GLY A 44 18.00 11.47 -2.91
C GLY A 44 19.28 11.66 -2.14
N THR A 45 20.20 12.46 -2.70
CA THR A 45 21.55 12.72 -2.17
C THR A 45 21.67 14.09 -1.47
N ALA A 46 20.56 14.82 -1.33
CA ALA A 46 20.54 16.15 -0.74
C ALA A 46 20.91 16.11 0.76
N SER A 47 21.66 17.10 1.25
CA SER A 47 22.07 17.17 2.65
C SER A 47 20.89 17.51 3.57
N ASP A 48 20.88 16.95 4.79
CA ASP A 48 19.87 17.22 5.81
C ASP A 48 19.68 18.72 6.06
N LYS A 49 20.80 19.49 6.10
CA LYS A 49 20.77 20.94 6.31
C LYS A 49 20.02 21.68 5.19
N ALA A 50 20.21 21.27 3.94
CA ALA A 50 19.53 21.88 2.79
C ALA A 50 18.01 21.60 2.83
N ILE A 51 17.62 20.36 3.15
CA ILE A 51 16.23 19.93 3.30
C ILE A 51 15.55 20.72 4.42
N ILE A 52 16.13 20.74 5.62
CA ILE A 52 15.60 21.49 6.78
C ILE A 52 15.46 22.99 6.46
N SER A 53 16.47 23.60 5.82
CA SER A 53 16.42 25.00 5.41
C SER A 53 15.28 25.29 4.41
N ALA A 54 15.03 24.39 3.45
CA ALA A 54 13.92 24.51 2.50
C ALA A 54 12.55 24.51 3.20
N VAL A 55 12.37 23.61 4.18
CA VAL A 55 11.15 23.56 5.00
C VAL A 55 10.98 24.84 5.83
N GLN A 56 12.04 25.33 6.44
CA GLN A 56 12.02 26.58 7.23
C GLN A 56 11.70 27.79 6.35
N LYS A 57 12.28 27.90 5.15
CA LYS A 57 11.94 28.94 4.16
C LYS A 57 10.49 28.86 3.72
N ALA A 58 9.92 27.66 3.63
CA ALA A 58 8.49 27.47 3.36
C ALA A 58 7.59 27.88 4.53
N GLY A 59 8.18 28.12 5.74
CA GLY A 59 7.48 28.65 6.92
C GLY A 59 7.11 27.59 7.96
N TYR A 60 7.70 26.41 7.90
CA TYR A 60 7.45 25.26 8.77
C TYR A 60 8.73 24.85 9.50
N GLY A 61 8.58 24.11 10.62
CA GLY A 61 9.74 23.52 11.30
C GLY A 61 10.05 22.12 10.75
N ALA A 62 11.34 21.75 10.74
CA ALA A 62 11.75 20.38 10.41
C ALA A 62 12.93 19.94 11.28
N SER A 63 12.95 18.62 11.60
CA SER A 63 14.06 17.94 12.26
C SER A 63 14.19 16.52 11.71
N LYS A 64 15.41 15.98 11.62
CA LYS A 64 15.65 14.60 11.15
C LYS A 64 15.12 13.60 12.20
N LYS A 65 14.48 12.55 11.75
CA LYS A 65 14.03 11.41 12.57
C LYS A 65 15.16 10.38 12.62
N GLY A 66 15.55 9.90 13.82
CA GLY A 66 16.55 8.84 13.94
C GLY A 66 18.01 9.31 13.99
N GLY A 67 18.40 10.21 14.90
CA GLY A 67 19.75 10.79 14.97
C GLY A 67 20.51 10.72 16.30
N SER A 68 20.06 10.03 17.34
CA SER A 68 20.83 9.81 18.58
C SER A 68 20.19 8.76 19.47
N LYS A 69 20.94 8.18 20.42
CA LYS A 69 20.52 7.22 21.47
C LYS A 69 19.31 7.65 22.33
N ALA A 70 18.80 8.85 22.14
CA ALA A 70 17.54 9.34 22.71
C ALA A 70 16.30 9.08 21.80
N ALA A 71 16.46 8.38 20.69
CA ALA A 71 15.43 8.29 19.64
C ALA A 71 14.29 7.33 19.99
N GLU A 72 14.51 6.28 20.79
CA GLU A 72 13.45 5.33 21.18
C GLU A 72 12.41 5.96 22.10
N SER A 73 12.86 6.78 23.08
CA SER A 73 11.95 7.60 23.86
C SER A 73 11.30 8.73 23.04
N ALA A 74 11.95 9.17 21.95
CA ALA A 74 11.45 10.18 21.05
C ALA A 74 10.38 9.63 20.08
N ASP A 75 10.46 8.38 19.63
CA ASP A 75 9.46 7.78 18.73
C ASP A 75 8.16 7.44 19.49
N GLU A 76 8.24 6.93 20.71
CA GLU A 76 7.08 6.79 21.59
C GLU A 76 6.49 8.15 21.96
N SER A 77 7.33 9.18 22.17
CA SER A 77 6.89 10.55 22.44
C SER A 77 6.29 11.23 21.20
N ALA A 78 6.78 10.93 19.99
CA ALA A 78 6.25 11.47 18.73
C ALA A 78 4.85 10.89 18.39
N LEU A 79 4.55 9.68 18.83
CA LEU A 79 3.24 9.05 18.70
C LEU A 79 2.29 9.39 19.87
N ARG A 80 2.77 10.03 20.92
CA ARG A 80 1.90 10.55 22.01
C ARG A 80 1.04 11.68 21.45
N ASP A 81 -0.26 11.55 21.66
CA ASP A 81 -1.23 12.59 21.33
C ASP A 81 -1.07 13.79 22.28
N THR A 82 -0.16 14.71 21.93
CA THR A 82 0.06 15.95 22.69
C THR A 82 -0.87 17.08 22.25
N GLU A 83 -1.54 16.94 21.09
CA GLU A 83 -2.43 17.97 20.55
C GLU A 83 -3.85 17.89 21.14
N THR A 84 -4.41 16.68 21.28
CA THR A 84 -5.78 16.50 21.79
C THR A 84 -5.97 17.09 23.19
N PRO A 85 -5.06 16.95 24.17
CA PRO A 85 -5.21 17.60 25.49
C PRO A 85 -5.24 19.11 25.41
N LYS A 86 -4.39 19.72 24.56
CA LYS A 86 -4.35 21.18 24.35
C LYS A 86 -5.63 21.68 23.67
N LEU A 87 -6.12 20.97 22.68
CA LEU A 87 -7.36 21.28 21.98
C LEU A 87 -8.59 21.13 22.89
N LYS A 88 -8.64 20.09 23.72
CA LYS A 88 -9.69 19.90 24.73
C LYS A 88 -9.74 21.06 25.74
N LYS A 89 -8.60 21.50 26.25
CA LYS A 89 -8.53 22.66 27.16
C LYS A 89 -9.03 23.94 26.48
N ARG A 90 -8.59 24.20 25.24
CA ARG A 90 -9.06 25.34 24.42
C ARG A 90 -10.57 25.26 24.18
N LEU A 91 -11.07 24.10 23.81
CA LEU A 91 -12.49 23.84 23.54
C LEU A 91 -13.33 24.08 24.81
N PHE A 92 -12.91 23.54 25.95
CA PHE A 92 -13.62 23.71 27.21
C PHE A 92 -13.83 25.20 27.54
N TRP A 93 -12.78 26.00 27.50
CA TRP A 93 -12.87 27.43 27.76
C TRP A 93 -13.66 28.18 26.68
N SER A 94 -13.48 27.86 25.41
CA SER A 94 -14.25 28.47 24.31
C SER A 94 -15.74 28.19 24.43
N VAL A 95 -16.14 26.95 24.77
CA VAL A 95 -17.55 26.57 24.96
C VAL A 95 -18.13 27.28 26.21
N GLY A 96 -17.37 27.36 27.31
CA GLY A 96 -17.82 28.07 28.53
C GLY A 96 -18.14 29.53 28.26
N PHE A 97 -17.23 30.28 27.62
CA PHE A 97 -17.50 31.67 27.28
C PHE A 97 -18.53 31.83 26.16
N LEU A 98 -18.63 30.88 25.22
CA LEU A 98 -19.67 30.92 24.20
C LEU A 98 -21.06 30.75 24.77
N ILE A 99 -21.28 29.85 25.74
CA ILE A 99 -22.59 29.69 26.40
C ILE A 99 -23.02 31.02 27.06
N ILE A 100 -22.10 31.69 27.74
CA ILE A 100 -22.39 33.00 28.32
C ILE A 100 -22.74 34.01 27.24
N LEU A 101 -21.97 34.08 26.15
CA LEU A 101 -22.23 34.95 25.02
C LEU A 101 -23.61 34.70 24.40
N MET A 102 -23.97 33.42 24.18
CA MET A 102 -25.26 33.01 23.63
C MET A 102 -26.43 33.34 24.54
N TYR A 103 -26.19 33.32 25.86
CA TYR A 103 -27.22 33.78 26.83
C TYR A 103 -27.57 35.24 26.60
N PHE A 104 -26.54 36.11 26.41
CA PHE A 104 -26.73 37.53 26.18
C PHE A 104 -27.30 37.84 24.76
N SER A 105 -26.83 37.16 23.74
CA SER A 105 -27.23 37.43 22.36
C SER A 105 -28.58 36.80 22.04
N MET A 106 -28.67 35.46 21.98
CA MET A 106 -29.92 34.78 21.59
C MET A 106 -30.90 34.58 22.75
N GLY A 107 -30.40 34.24 23.94
CA GLY A 107 -31.23 33.94 25.09
C GLY A 107 -32.12 35.12 25.49
N HIS A 108 -31.56 36.28 25.63
CA HIS A 108 -32.29 37.48 25.97
C HIS A 108 -33.07 38.06 24.77
N MET A 109 -32.40 38.20 23.60
CA MET A 109 -33.03 38.90 22.45
C MET A 109 -34.12 38.08 21.77
N MET A 110 -33.99 36.73 21.68
CA MET A 110 -34.98 35.89 21.02
C MET A 110 -35.99 35.24 21.96
N TRP A 111 -35.56 34.91 23.20
CA TRP A 111 -36.38 34.14 24.15
C TRP A 111 -36.73 34.92 25.42
N GLY A 112 -36.30 36.18 25.54
CA GLY A 112 -36.60 37.03 26.66
C GLY A 112 -36.07 36.57 27.99
N TRP A 113 -34.92 35.85 28.01
CA TRP A 113 -34.32 35.38 29.27
C TRP A 113 -33.93 36.53 30.18
N PRO A 114 -34.13 36.40 31.51
CA PRO A 114 -33.90 37.49 32.44
C PRO A 114 -32.43 37.93 32.46
N LEU A 115 -32.22 39.24 32.40
CA LEU A 115 -30.92 39.86 32.62
C LEU A 115 -30.99 40.76 33.86
N PRO A 116 -29.83 41.02 34.52
CA PRO A 116 -29.75 41.99 35.56
C PRO A 116 -30.32 43.34 35.12
N SER A 117 -31.01 44.07 35.99
CA SER A 117 -31.70 45.35 35.71
C SER A 117 -30.80 46.39 35.05
N PHE A 118 -29.48 46.32 35.29
CA PHE A 118 -28.47 47.16 34.61
C PHE A 118 -28.51 47.10 33.06
N TYR A 119 -28.91 45.96 32.49
CA TYR A 119 -28.96 45.75 31.02
C TYR A 119 -30.32 46.13 30.43
N SER A 120 -31.37 46.31 31.21
CA SER A 120 -32.74 46.47 30.72
C SER A 120 -32.97 47.70 29.81
N SER A 121 -32.17 48.76 29.96
CA SER A 121 -32.20 49.97 29.12
C SER A 121 -30.82 50.36 28.56
N ASN A 122 -29.82 49.57 28.88
CA ASN A 122 -28.45 49.85 28.51
C ASN A 122 -27.94 48.91 27.38
N HIS A 123 -28.41 49.18 26.15
CA HIS A 123 -28.07 48.36 24.98
C HIS A 123 -26.59 48.44 24.63
N VAL A 124 -25.88 49.55 24.97
CA VAL A 124 -24.44 49.71 24.78
C VAL A 124 -23.66 48.76 25.68
N ALA A 125 -24.04 48.63 26.98
CA ALA A 125 -23.41 47.70 27.89
C ALA A 125 -23.57 46.23 27.42
N MET A 126 -24.74 45.89 26.85
CA MET A 126 -24.98 44.59 26.28
C MET A 126 -24.04 44.31 25.08
N GLY A 127 -23.89 45.24 24.15
CA GLY A 127 -22.98 45.14 23.03
C GLY A 127 -21.51 45.05 23.46
N LEU A 128 -21.09 45.85 24.47
CA LEU A 128 -19.74 45.79 25.05
C LEU A 128 -19.45 44.41 25.71
N THR A 129 -20.45 43.86 26.42
CA THR A 129 -20.31 42.54 27.05
C THR A 129 -20.09 41.45 25.96
N GLN A 130 -20.86 41.51 24.88
CA GLN A 130 -20.70 40.56 23.73
C GLN A 130 -19.34 40.75 23.07
N LEU A 131 -18.88 42.00 22.86
CA LEU A 131 -17.56 42.28 22.32
C LEU A 131 -16.46 41.70 23.19
N LEU A 132 -16.46 41.95 24.52
CA LEU A 132 -15.44 41.43 25.45
C LEU A 132 -15.39 39.90 25.48
N LEU A 133 -16.55 39.23 25.54
CA LEU A 133 -16.64 37.78 25.51
C LEU A 133 -16.10 37.21 24.18
N THR A 134 -16.41 37.86 23.06
CA THR A 134 -15.85 37.46 21.76
C THR A 134 -14.36 37.63 21.67
N VAL A 135 -13.80 38.74 22.18
CA VAL A 135 -12.34 38.94 22.26
C VAL A 135 -11.66 37.86 23.06
N ILE A 136 -12.22 37.45 24.22
CA ILE A 136 -11.69 36.34 25.00
C ILE A 136 -11.63 35.06 24.18
N ILE A 137 -12.70 34.71 23.45
CA ILE A 137 -12.73 33.52 22.58
C ILE A 137 -11.73 33.63 21.43
N MET A 138 -11.56 34.83 20.85
CA MET A 138 -10.56 35.09 19.81
C MET A 138 -9.13 34.90 20.34
N VAL A 139 -8.82 35.39 21.54
CA VAL A 139 -7.52 35.22 22.20
C VAL A 139 -7.25 33.74 22.51
N ILE A 140 -8.21 32.99 23.05
CA ILE A 140 -8.09 31.54 23.26
C ILE A 140 -7.76 30.84 21.96
N ASN A 141 -8.31 31.32 20.84
CA ASN A 141 -8.16 30.72 19.50
C ASN A 141 -7.17 31.49 18.59
N GLN A 142 -6.28 32.31 19.14
CA GLN A 142 -5.35 33.18 18.38
C GLN A 142 -4.49 32.45 17.33
N LYS A 143 -4.27 31.15 17.49
CA LYS A 143 -3.52 30.33 16.50
C LYS A 143 -4.12 30.40 15.11
N PHE A 144 -5.45 30.44 14.97
CA PHE A 144 -6.10 30.57 13.65
C PHE A 144 -5.77 31.90 12.97
N PHE A 145 -5.73 32.99 13.72
CA PHE A 145 -5.40 34.31 13.18
C PHE A 145 -3.91 34.40 12.79
N ILE A 146 -3.01 33.96 13.67
CA ILE A 146 -1.56 33.99 13.42
C ILE A 146 -1.22 33.13 12.19
N SER A 147 -1.71 31.88 12.12
CA SER A 147 -1.48 30.98 11.00
C SER A 147 -2.15 31.50 9.72
N GLY A 148 -3.42 31.92 9.82
CA GLY A 148 -4.22 32.35 8.69
C GLY A 148 -3.66 33.62 8.00
N PHE A 149 -3.40 34.68 8.76
CA PHE A 149 -2.86 35.92 8.18
C PHE A 149 -1.41 35.76 7.70
N LYS A 150 -0.58 34.98 8.42
CA LYS A 150 0.78 34.67 7.95
C LYS A 150 0.76 33.91 6.61
N SER A 151 -0.19 32.99 6.43
CA SER A 151 -0.34 32.24 5.19
C SER A 151 -0.87 33.13 4.06
N LEU A 152 -1.80 34.02 4.35
CA LEU A 152 -2.33 35.00 3.39
C LEU A 152 -1.22 35.96 2.90
N TRP A 153 -0.44 36.53 3.81
CA TRP A 153 0.70 37.40 3.50
C TRP A 153 1.72 36.72 2.58
N ARG A 154 1.90 35.42 2.77
CA ARG A 154 2.81 34.62 1.94
C ARG A 154 2.20 34.13 0.63
N ARG A 155 1.03 34.66 0.23
CA ARG A 155 0.26 34.27 -0.97
C ARG A 155 -0.01 32.76 -1.06
N ALA A 156 -0.26 32.15 0.08
CA ALA A 156 -0.58 30.73 0.19
C ALA A 156 -1.70 30.51 1.22
N PRO A 157 -2.90 31.06 0.96
CA PRO A 157 -4.01 30.95 1.89
C PRO A 157 -4.33 29.47 2.18
N ASN A 158 -4.64 29.21 3.44
CA ASN A 158 -4.98 27.88 3.94
C ASN A 158 -6.34 27.92 4.65
N MET A 159 -6.74 26.83 5.24
CA MET A 159 -7.98 26.71 6.01
C MET A 159 -8.06 27.77 7.12
N ASP A 160 -6.96 27.99 7.87
CA ASP A 160 -6.93 28.95 8.97
C ASP A 160 -7.15 30.39 8.44
N THR A 161 -6.78 30.65 7.16
CA THR A 161 -7.06 31.93 6.49
C THR A 161 -8.56 32.18 6.32
N LEU A 162 -9.32 31.16 5.91
CA LEU A 162 -10.78 31.29 5.75
C LEU A 162 -11.47 31.60 7.09
N VAL A 163 -11.07 30.88 8.12
CA VAL A 163 -11.55 31.07 9.50
C VAL A 163 -11.20 32.46 10.03
N ALA A 164 -9.94 32.85 9.87
CA ALA A 164 -9.46 34.16 10.31
C ALA A 164 -10.19 35.31 9.60
N LEU A 165 -10.34 35.22 8.27
CA LEU A 165 -11.07 36.25 7.50
C LEU A 165 -12.54 36.34 7.91
N GLY A 166 -13.25 35.18 7.99
CA GLY A 166 -14.67 35.14 8.37
C GLY A 166 -14.90 35.69 9.78
N SER A 167 -14.13 35.22 10.77
CA SER A 167 -14.27 35.70 12.15
C SER A 167 -13.86 37.17 12.32
N THR A 168 -12.80 37.64 11.65
CA THR A 168 -12.37 39.03 11.69
C THR A 168 -13.40 39.93 11.04
N ALA A 169 -13.94 39.55 9.89
CA ALA A 169 -15.00 40.36 9.21
C ALA A 169 -16.26 40.50 10.07
N ALA A 170 -16.72 39.41 10.69
CA ALA A 170 -17.83 39.43 11.62
C ALA A 170 -17.57 40.33 12.84
N PHE A 171 -16.37 40.22 13.44
CA PHE A 171 -15.99 41.01 14.60
C PHE A 171 -15.83 42.50 14.27
N VAL A 172 -15.15 42.86 13.19
CA VAL A 172 -14.94 44.27 12.77
C VAL A 172 -16.26 44.93 12.42
N TYR A 173 -17.13 44.23 11.67
CA TYR A 173 -18.45 44.80 11.34
C TYR A 173 -19.32 45.00 12.59
N SER A 174 -19.36 44.04 13.51
CA SER A 174 -20.13 44.19 14.76
C SER A 174 -19.57 45.31 15.64
N THR A 175 -18.25 45.49 15.65
CA THR A 175 -17.62 46.61 16.34
C THR A 175 -18.03 47.94 15.71
N TYR A 176 -18.04 48.05 14.36
CA TYR A 176 -18.57 49.23 13.66
C TYR A 176 -20.06 49.47 14.02
N ALA A 177 -20.91 48.45 13.96
CA ALA A 177 -22.34 48.57 14.32
C ALA A 177 -22.53 49.03 15.76
N LEU A 178 -21.68 48.55 16.70
CA LEU A 178 -21.69 48.99 18.10
C LEU A 178 -21.35 50.48 18.21
N PHE A 179 -20.31 50.97 17.49
CA PHE A 179 -20.01 52.42 17.48
C PHE A 179 -21.14 53.26 16.91
N MET A 180 -21.78 52.81 15.79
CA MET A 180 -22.92 53.52 15.23
C MET A 180 -24.13 53.51 16.19
N MET A 181 -24.35 52.39 16.92
CA MET A 181 -25.37 52.25 17.93
C MET A 181 -25.19 53.26 19.08
N THR A 182 -23.92 53.46 19.56
CA THR A 182 -23.67 54.47 20.60
C THR A 182 -24.09 55.86 20.15
N GLY A 183 -23.77 56.27 18.92
CA GLY A 183 -24.23 57.53 18.32
C GLY A 183 -25.75 57.62 18.16
N ALA A 184 -26.46 56.55 17.83
CA ALA A 184 -27.94 56.54 17.76
C ALA A 184 -28.56 56.66 19.14
N GLN A 185 -28.01 55.98 20.15
CA GLN A 185 -28.51 56.02 21.52
C GLN A 185 -28.33 57.44 22.13
N THR A 186 -27.20 58.12 21.84
CA THR A 186 -26.99 59.50 22.28
C THR A 186 -27.97 60.50 21.67
N ARG A 187 -28.46 60.22 20.42
CA ARG A 187 -29.47 61.02 19.74
C ARG A 187 -30.90 60.65 20.12
N GLY A 188 -31.12 59.61 20.93
CA GLY A 188 -32.42 59.11 21.30
C GLY A 188 -33.16 58.35 20.24
N ASP A 189 -32.49 57.95 19.15
CA ASP A 189 -33.04 57.17 18.04
C ASP A 189 -33.08 55.69 18.38
N MET A 190 -34.14 55.28 19.11
CA MET A 190 -34.29 53.88 19.58
C MET A 190 -34.57 52.90 18.44
N GLN A 191 -35.11 53.39 17.29
CA GLN A 191 -35.35 52.54 16.12
C GLN A 191 -34.00 52.16 15.47
N ALA A 192 -33.09 53.13 15.31
CA ALA A 192 -31.75 52.90 14.83
C ALA A 192 -30.93 52.02 15.80
N VAL A 193 -31.07 52.21 17.13
CA VAL A 193 -30.45 51.37 18.15
C VAL A 193 -30.86 49.89 17.98
N SER A 194 -32.20 49.66 17.82
CA SER A 194 -32.70 48.28 17.61
C SER A 194 -32.17 47.65 16.33
N THR A 195 -32.07 48.43 15.25
CA THR A 195 -31.52 47.98 13.96
C THR A 195 -30.05 47.54 14.09
N TYR A 196 -29.21 48.41 14.67
CA TYR A 196 -27.79 48.09 14.88
C TYR A 196 -27.58 46.95 15.83
N MET A 197 -28.46 46.76 16.82
CA MET A 197 -28.38 45.63 17.77
C MET A 197 -28.70 44.30 17.09
N MET A 198 -29.61 44.26 16.12
CA MET A 198 -29.89 43.08 15.31
C MET A 198 -28.77 42.76 14.30
N ASP A 199 -27.93 43.74 13.97
CA ASP A 199 -26.79 43.60 13.07
C ASP A 199 -25.50 43.14 13.74
N PHE A 200 -25.55 42.73 15.00
CA PHE A 200 -24.38 42.14 15.65
C PHE A 200 -24.13 40.71 15.19
N TYR A 201 -22.91 40.41 14.85
CA TYR A 201 -22.38 39.08 14.49
C TYR A 201 -21.24 38.64 15.46
N PHE A 202 -21.22 39.14 16.69
CA PHE A 202 -20.26 38.77 17.71
C PHE A 202 -20.34 37.28 18.05
N GLU A 203 -21.59 36.76 18.23
CA GLU A 203 -21.82 35.33 18.45
C GLU A 203 -21.39 34.49 17.23
N SER A 204 -21.60 35.02 16.01
CA SER A 204 -21.17 34.29 14.79
C SER A 204 -19.65 34.16 14.75
N ALA A 205 -18.88 35.21 15.05
CA ALA A 205 -17.43 35.18 15.13
C ALA A 205 -16.93 34.15 16.16
N ALA A 206 -17.52 34.17 17.36
CA ALA A 206 -17.17 33.26 18.46
C ALA A 206 -17.58 31.80 18.17
N MET A 207 -18.77 31.60 17.58
CA MET A 207 -19.31 30.29 17.22
C MET A 207 -18.45 29.60 16.15
N ILE A 208 -18.05 30.35 15.09
CA ILE A 208 -17.16 29.85 14.04
C ILE A 208 -15.88 29.29 14.67
N LEU A 209 -15.20 30.05 15.53
CA LEU A 209 -13.97 29.64 16.19
C LEU A 209 -14.16 28.42 17.09
N THR A 210 -15.26 28.39 17.84
CA THR A 210 -15.56 27.30 18.77
C THR A 210 -15.91 26.02 18.03
N LEU A 211 -16.81 26.07 17.03
CA LEU A 211 -17.20 24.90 16.24
C LEU A 211 -16.04 24.33 15.43
N ILE A 212 -15.18 25.17 14.88
CA ILE A 212 -13.95 24.72 14.23
C ILE A 212 -13.01 24.06 15.23
N THR A 213 -12.92 24.57 16.47
CA THR A 213 -12.13 23.91 17.53
C THR A 213 -12.75 22.56 17.94
N VAL A 214 -14.09 22.40 17.94
CA VAL A 214 -14.78 21.09 18.07
C VAL A 214 -14.31 20.16 16.95
N GLY A 215 -14.41 20.60 15.70
CA GLY A 215 -13.98 19.81 14.53
C GLY A 215 -12.52 19.36 14.64
N LYS A 216 -11.62 20.29 14.99
CA LYS A 216 -10.20 20.00 15.20
C LYS A 216 -9.94 19.03 16.37
N THR A 217 -10.73 19.12 17.43
CA THR A 217 -10.61 18.19 18.57
C THR A 217 -11.06 16.77 18.19
N LEU A 218 -12.16 16.65 17.43
CA LEU A 218 -12.65 15.38 16.91
C LEU A 218 -11.65 14.79 15.91
N GLU A 219 -11.09 15.62 15.03
CA GLU A 219 -10.04 15.25 14.09
C GLU A 219 -8.81 14.69 14.83
N ALA A 220 -8.27 15.40 15.81
CA ALA A 220 -7.08 14.98 16.58
C ALA A 220 -7.34 13.66 17.33
N ARG A 221 -8.52 13.51 17.98
CA ARG A 221 -8.88 12.26 18.66
C ARG A 221 -8.99 11.10 17.69
N SER A 222 -9.51 11.33 16.51
CA SER A 222 -9.69 10.30 15.48
C SER A 222 -8.35 9.91 14.85
N LYS A 223 -7.47 10.88 14.61
CA LYS A 223 -6.06 10.61 14.20
C LYS A 223 -5.34 9.74 15.24
N GLY A 224 -5.54 9.99 16.54
CA GLY A 224 -5.00 9.15 17.61
C GLY A 224 -5.44 7.68 17.50
N LYS A 225 -6.73 7.43 17.18
CA LYS A 225 -7.25 6.07 16.99
C LYS A 225 -6.73 5.38 15.73
N THR A 226 -6.42 6.12 14.66
CA THR A 226 -5.87 5.52 13.43
C THR A 226 -4.43 5.07 13.60
N THR A 227 -3.68 5.66 14.53
CA THR A 227 -2.30 5.25 14.87
C THR A 227 -2.24 4.11 15.89
N ASP A 228 -3.38 3.66 16.43
CA ASP A 228 -3.40 2.63 17.49
C ASP A 228 -2.88 1.26 17.00
N ALA A 229 -3.02 0.93 15.73
CA ALA A 229 -2.46 -0.29 15.15
C ALA A 229 -0.92 -0.28 15.24
N LEU A 230 -0.28 0.85 14.85
CA LEU A 230 1.16 1.03 14.95
C LEU A 230 1.64 1.01 16.41
N LYS A 231 0.92 1.70 17.30
CA LYS A 231 1.20 1.69 18.74
C LYS A 231 1.08 0.29 19.35
N SER A 232 0.14 -0.53 18.86
CA SER A 232 -0.02 -1.91 19.32
C SER A 232 1.20 -2.75 18.96
N LEU A 233 1.72 -2.60 17.73
CA LEU A 233 2.93 -3.29 17.29
C LEU A 233 4.17 -2.87 18.11
N ILE A 234 4.35 -1.57 18.35
CA ILE A 234 5.47 -1.06 19.17
C ILE A 234 5.41 -1.58 20.61
N LYS A 235 4.20 -1.71 21.19
CA LYS A 235 4.02 -2.24 22.55
C LYS A 235 4.37 -3.73 22.69
N LEU A 236 4.44 -4.48 21.59
CA LEU A 236 4.84 -5.90 21.61
C LEU A 236 6.35 -6.07 21.82
N ALA A 237 7.16 -5.05 21.52
CA ALA A 237 8.60 -5.10 21.66
C ALA A 237 8.98 -5.29 23.14
N PRO A 238 9.75 -6.36 23.48
CA PRO A 238 10.26 -6.57 24.82
C PRO A 238 11.21 -5.44 25.23
N LYS A 239 11.24 -5.09 26.50
CA LYS A 239 12.11 -4.03 27.03
C LYS A 239 13.44 -4.55 27.56
N SER A 240 13.52 -5.83 27.86
CA SER A 240 14.70 -6.51 28.41
C SER A 240 14.82 -7.92 27.86
N ALA A 241 16.03 -8.46 27.89
CA ALA A 241 16.35 -9.82 27.54
C ALA A 241 17.18 -10.46 28.65
N VAL A 242 17.03 -11.78 28.83
CA VAL A 242 17.92 -12.58 29.69
C VAL A 242 18.97 -13.19 28.77
N ILE A 243 20.22 -12.78 28.91
CA ILE A 243 21.35 -13.30 28.13
C ILE A 243 22.26 -14.17 29.00
N LEU A 244 22.86 -15.17 28.38
CA LEU A 244 23.91 -16.01 29.00
C LEU A 244 25.27 -15.42 28.65
N LYS A 245 25.95 -14.80 29.63
CA LYS A 245 27.28 -14.24 29.46
C LYS A 245 28.23 -14.82 30.51
N ASP A 246 29.33 -15.38 30.04
CA ASP A 246 30.34 -16.06 30.90
C ASP A 246 29.73 -17.20 31.76
N GLY A 247 28.67 -17.86 31.30
CA GLY A 247 27.97 -18.93 32.00
C GLY A 247 26.94 -18.46 33.05
N GLU A 248 26.77 -17.13 33.23
CA GLU A 248 25.78 -16.56 34.12
C GLU A 248 24.60 -15.93 33.40
N GLU A 249 23.39 -16.08 33.93
CA GLU A 249 22.21 -15.40 33.42
C GLU A 249 22.21 -13.91 33.84
N LYS A 250 22.13 -13.00 32.89
CA LYS A 250 22.06 -11.56 33.15
C LYS A 250 20.87 -10.94 32.43
N THR A 251 20.00 -10.24 33.18
CA THR A 251 18.93 -9.43 32.56
C THR A 251 19.52 -8.11 32.10
N VAL A 252 19.43 -7.84 30.81
CA VAL A 252 19.97 -6.64 30.18
C VAL A 252 18.86 -5.89 29.42
N PRO A 253 18.98 -4.57 29.24
CA PRO A 253 18.10 -3.83 28.32
C PRO A 253 18.22 -4.38 26.89
N ILE A 254 17.11 -4.39 26.15
CA ILE A 254 17.08 -4.97 24.79
C ILE A 254 18.11 -4.33 23.84
N ASP A 255 18.36 -3.03 24.02
CA ASP A 255 19.30 -2.25 23.17
C ASP A 255 20.76 -2.67 23.32
N THR A 256 21.08 -3.46 24.35
CA THR A 256 22.43 -3.92 24.62
C THR A 256 22.71 -5.33 24.09
N VAL A 257 21.67 -6.03 23.62
CA VAL A 257 21.80 -7.36 23.01
C VAL A 257 22.49 -7.22 21.65
N GLN A 258 23.50 -8.07 21.43
CA GLN A 258 24.28 -8.09 20.21
C GLN A 258 23.99 -9.34 19.37
N LYS A 259 24.37 -9.29 18.10
CA LYS A 259 24.33 -10.47 17.24
C LYS A 259 25.23 -11.55 17.82
N ASP A 260 24.80 -12.79 17.74
CA ASP A 260 25.42 -13.99 18.28
C ASP A 260 25.35 -14.13 19.82
N ASP A 261 24.76 -13.18 20.56
CA ASP A 261 24.45 -13.37 21.98
C ASP A 261 23.47 -14.55 22.15
N ILE A 262 23.68 -15.31 23.23
CA ILE A 262 22.78 -16.39 23.61
C ILE A 262 21.76 -15.84 24.60
N PHE A 263 20.46 -15.92 24.25
CA PHE A 263 19.38 -15.50 25.11
C PHE A 263 18.50 -16.68 25.53
N LEU A 264 17.88 -16.55 26.69
CA LEU A 264 17.02 -17.54 27.29
C LEU A 264 15.58 -17.03 27.33
N VAL A 265 14.62 -17.91 27.02
CA VAL A 265 13.20 -17.58 27.01
C VAL A 265 12.42 -18.65 27.77
N ARG A 266 11.82 -18.26 28.90
CA ARG A 266 10.99 -19.12 29.72
C ARG A 266 9.55 -19.17 29.24
N PRO A 267 8.76 -20.18 29.64
CA PRO A 267 7.33 -20.21 29.34
C PRO A 267 6.61 -18.94 29.79
N GLY A 268 5.81 -18.36 28.88
CA GLY A 268 5.09 -17.10 29.09
C GLY A 268 5.87 -15.84 28.74
N GLU A 269 7.18 -15.92 28.47
CA GLU A 269 7.99 -14.77 28.11
C GLU A 269 7.94 -14.48 26.61
N SER A 270 8.09 -13.20 26.26
CA SER A 270 8.26 -12.76 24.86
C SER A 270 9.71 -12.96 24.42
N ILE A 271 9.89 -13.42 23.19
CA ILE A 271 11.20 -13.60 22.55
C ILE A 271 11.81 -12.23 22.29
N PRO A 272 13.04 -11.94 22.78
CA PRO A 272 13.60 -10.59 22.77
C PRO A 272 14.17 -10.18 21.41
N ALA A 273 14.72 -11.10 20.63
CA ALA A 273 15.38 -10.84 19.36
C ALA A 273 15.11 -11.99 18.38
N ASP A 274 15.32 -11.75 17.08
CA ASP A 274 15.23 -12.84 16.11
C ASP A 274 16.43 -13.76 16.30
N GLY A 275 16.19 -15.07 16.34
CA GLY A 275 17.23 -16.05 16.64
C GLY A 275 16.95 -17.43 16.08
N VAL A 276 17.91 -18.33 16.35
CA VAL A 276 17.78 -19.79 16.14
C VAL A 276 17.84 -20.50 17.46
N ILE A 277 16.95 -21.46 17.66
CA ILE A 277 16.94 -22.32 18.85
C ILE A 277 18.19 -23.21 18.82
N ILE A 278 19.00 -23.15 19.87
CA ILE A 278 20.16 -24.02 20.07
C ILE A 278 19.75 -25.27 20.87
N GLU A 279 18.87 -25.06 21.86
CA GLU A 279 18.47 -26.10 22.80
C GLU A 279 17.03 -25.82 23.28
N GLY A 280 16.23 -26.90 23.41
CA GLY A 280 14.83 -26.84 23.86
C GLY A 280 13.82 -27.03 22.74
N GLU A 281 12.60 -27.34 23.16
CA GLU A 281 11.42 -27.48 22.30
C GLU A 281 10.25 -26.74 22.95
N SER A 282 9.45 -26.05 22.15
CA SER A 282 8.28 -25.31 22.66
C SER A 282 7.27 -24.98 21.59
N ALA A 283 6.02 -24.80 21.99
CA ALA A 283 5.00 -24.15 21.19
C ALA A 283 5.15 -22.62 21.30
N VAL A 284 5.42 -21.94 20.19
CA VAL A 284 5.59 -20.48 20.10
C VAL A 284 4.37 -19.84 19.46
N ASP A 285 3.78 -18.88 20.16
CA ASP A 285 2.66 -18.08 19.67
C ASP A 285 3.18 -16.92 18.81
N GLU A 286 3.03 -17.05 17.53
CA GLU A 286 3.43 -16.05 16.53
C GLU A 286 2.28 -15.13 16.13
N SER A 287 1.11 -15.19 16.82
CA SER A 287 -0.10 -14.45 16.45
C SER A 287 0.08 -12.94 16.35
N ALA A 288 1.01 -12.39 17.12
CA ALA A 288 1.33 -10.96 17.11
C ALA A 288 1.91 -10.48 15.77
N LEU A 289 2.65 -11.34 15.07
CA LEU A 289 3.29 -11.03 13.78
C LEU A 289 2.51 -11.60 12.59
N THR A 290 2.01 -12.82 12.75
CA THR A 290 1.34 -13.56 11.67
C THR A 290 -0.18 -13.41 11.68
N GLY A 291 -0.78 -13.07 12.81
CA GLY A 291 -2.22 -13.06 13.03
C GLY A 291 -2.84 -14.47 13.11
N GLU A 292 -2.05 -15.52 13.33
CA GLU A 292 -2.54 -16.88 13.57
C GLU A 292 -2.62 -17.19 15.06
N SER A 293 -3.77 -17.68 15.50
CA SER A 293 -3.99 -17.97 16.92
C SER A 293 -3.46 -19.33 17.37
N ILE A 294 -3.03 -20.18 16.43
CA ILE A 294 -2.52 -21.53 16.75
C ILE A 294 -1.01 -21.42 16.95
N PRO A 295 -0.48 -21.76 18.13
CA PRO A 295 0.96 -21.81 18.37
C PRO A 295 1.64 -22.80 17.43
N VAL A 296 2.88 -22.50 17.05
CA VAL A 296 3.71 -23.33 16.17
C VAL A 296 4.75 -24.05 17.01
N ASP A 297 4.84 -25.37 16.88
CA ASP A 297 5.87 -26.16 17.52
C ASP A 297 7.25 -25.85 16.89
N LYS A 298 8.22 -25.55 17.75
CA LYS A 298 9.60 -25.20 17.40
C LYS A 298 10.58 -26.06 18.17
N ALA A 299 11.63 -26.52 17.50
CA ALA A 299 12.69 -27.34 18.04
C ALA A 299 14.08 -26.75 17.73
N ALA A 300 15.13 -27.38 18.22
CA ALA A 300 16.50 -26.98 17.94
C ALA A 300 16.78 -26.91 16.43
N GLY A 301 17.34 -25.79 15.97
CA GLY A 301 17.56 -25.46 14.57
C GLY A 301 16.49 -24.55 13.94
N ASP A 302 15.31 -24.42 14.56
CA ASP A 302 14.25 -23.56 14.05
C ASP A 302 14.48 -22.08 14.37
N LYS A 303 13.95 -21.23 13.50
CA LYS A 303 13.99 -19.76 13.67
C LYS A 303 12.85 -19.30 14.57
N VAL A 304 13.15 -18.31 15.41
CA VAL A 304 12.20 -17.60 16.25
C VAL A 304 12.29 -16.11 15.99
N SER A 305 11.17 -15.41 16.10
CA SER A 305 11.09 -13.97 15.82
C SER A 305 10.82 -13.17 17.10
N ALA A 306 11.38 -11.98 17.17
CA ALA A 306 11.15 -11.03 18.25
C ALA A 306 9.66 -10.73 18.46
N ALA A 307 9.26 -10.53 19.73
CA ALA A 307 7.90 -10.26 20.17
C ALA A 307 6.89 -11.42 20.02
N THR A 308 7.30 -12.59 19.59
CA THR A 308 6.48 -13.81 19.70
C THR A 308 6.56 -14.36 21.13
N VAL A 309 5.59 -15.14 21.57
CA VAL A 309 5.47 -15.58 22.98
C VAL A 309 5.75 -17.07 23.08
N ASN A 310 6.72 -17.43 23.90
CA ASN A 310 6.99 -18.80 24.27
C ASN A 310 5.89 -19.35 25.19
N ARG A 311 5.21 -20.45 24.81
CA ARG A 311 4.03 -20.95 25.54
C ARG A 311 4.33 -22.07 26.52
N SER A 312 5.26 -22.97 26.22
CA SER A 312 5.41 -24.20 27.00
C SER A 312 6.81 -24.51 27.48
N GLY A 313 7.76 -24.77 26.61
CA GLY A 313 9.10 -25.21 26.94
C GLY A 313 10.08 -24.11 27.29
N PHE A 314 11.26 -24.48 27.77
CA PHE A 314 12.38 -23.55 27.90
C PHE A 314 13.17 -23.51 26.59
N LEU A 315 13.51 -22.32 26.12
CA LEU A 315 14.25 -22.12 24.89
C LEU A 315 15.56 -21.40 25.15
N LYS A 316 16.64 -21.91 24.57
CA LYS A 316 17.94 -21.28 24.50
C LYS A 316 18.23 -20.96 23.05
N CYS A 317 18.36 -19.69 22.74
CA CYS A 317 18.43 -19.21 21.37
C CYS A 317 19.69 -18.36 21.16
N ARG A 318 20.22 -18.36 19.93
CA ARG A 318 21.28 -17.44 19.49
C ARG A 318 20.68 -16.34 18.64
N ALA A 319 20.99 -15.09 18.98
CA ALA A 319 20.50 -13.93 18.27
C ALA A 319 21.11 -13.83 16.85
N ILE A 320 20.27 -13.62 15.83
CA ILE A 320 20.67 -13.42 14.43
C ILE A 320 20.49 -11.96 14.06
N HIS A 321 19.29 -11.39 14.32
CA HIS A 321 19.00 -10.00 14.09
C HIS A 321 18.60 -9.34 15.41
N VAL A 322 19.13 -8.13 15.64
CA VAL A 322 18.95 -7.37 16.89
C VAL A 322 18.58 -5.92 16.59
N GLY A 323 17.94 -5.24 17.53
CA GLY A 323 17.62 -3.82 17.40
C GLY A 323 16.74 -3.49 16.19
N GLU A 324 17.21 -2.60 15.33
CA GLU A 324 16.47 -2.13 14.14
C GLU A 324 16.33 -3.22 13.04
N ASP A 325 17.18 -4.24 13.08
CA ASP A 325 17.19 -5.31 12.07
C ASP A 325 16.24 -6.47 12.40
N THR A 326 15.58 -6.46 13.57
CA THR A 326 14.58 -7.48 13.92
C THR A 326 13.38 -7.43 13.00
N THR A 327 12.75 -8.59 12.77
CA THR A 327 11.50 -8.71 11.97
C THR A 327 10.42 -7.74 12.44
N LEU A 328 10.22 -7.61 13.76
CA LEU A 328 9.26 -6.65 14.32
C LEU A 328 9.62 -5.20 13.97
N SER A 329 10.90 -4.81 14.11
CA SER A 329 11.36 -3.45 13.79
C SER A 329 11.18 -3.14 12.30
N GLN A 330 11.45 -4.10 11.42
CA GLN A 330 11.21 -3.96 9.98
C GLN A 330 9.72 -3.80 9.66
N ILE A 331 8.84 -4.57 10.31
CA ILE A 331 7.37 -4.42 10.18
C ILE A 331 6.93 -3.01 10.61
N ILE A 332 7.37 -2.55 11.78
CA ILE A 332 7.06 -1.21 12.29
C ILE A 332 7.54 -0.13 11.31
N LYS A 333 8.75 -0.27 10.78
CA LYS A 333 9.32 0.64 9.78
C LYS A 333 8.49 0.64 8.49
N MET A 334 8.13 -0.52 7.94
CA MET A 334 7.30 -0.59 6.73
C MET A 334 5.93 0.08 6.91
N VAL A 335 5.26 -0.16 8.03
CA VAL A 335 3.96 0.49 8.33
C VAL A 335 4.13 2.00 8.52
N SER A 336 5.22 2.44 9.16
CA SER A 336 5.55 3.86 9.33
C SER A 336 5.87 4.54 8.00
N ASP A 337 6.63 3.87 7.13
CA ASP A 337 6.98 4.36 5.79
C ASP A 337 5.74 4.46 4.89
N ALA A 338 4.86 3.46 4.92
CA ALA A 338 3.57 3.51 4.22
C ALA A 338 2.73 4.71 4.69
N ALA A 339 2.71 5.00 5.99
CA ALA A 339 2.00 6.15 6.54
C ALA A 339 2.64 7.50 6.18
N ALA A 340 3.96 7.54 5.96
CA ALA A 340 4.72 8.74 5.60
C ALA A 340 4.66 9.05 4.10
N THR A 341 4.39 8.05 3.24
CA THR A 341 4.29 8.22 1.79
C THR A 341 2.89 8.69 1.37
N LYS A 342 2.78 9.28 0.18
CA LYS A 342 1.50 9.70 -0.40
C LYS A 342 1.11 8.85 -1.60
N ALA A 343 -0.08 8.33 -1.56
CA ALA A 343 -0.72 7.70 -2.72
C ALA A 343 -0.95 8.70 -3.86
N PRO A 344 -0.93 8.29 -5.13
CA PRO A 344 -1.22 9.14 -6.27
C PRO A 344 -2.53 9.93 -6.15
N ILE A 345 -3.59 9.29 -5.64
CA ILE A 345 -4.90 9.94 -5.43
C ILE A 345 -4.83 11.06 -4.38
N ALA A 346 -3.97 10.94 -3.36
CA ALA A 346 -3.75 12.00 -2.38
C ALA A 346 -3.07 13.23 -2.98
N LYS A 347 -2.11 13.03 -3.90
CA LYS A 347 -1.44 14.13 -4.61
C LYS A 347 -2.43 14.94 -5.46
N ILE A 348 -3.40 14.27 -6.08
CA ILE A 348 -4.47 14.93 -6.85
C ILE A 348 -5.38 15.73 -5.90
N ALA A 349 -5.80 15.17 -4.78
CA ALA A 349 -6.63 15.86 -3.79
C ALA A 349 -5.92 17.10 -3.21
N ASP A 350 -4.62 17.03 -2.94
CA ASP A 350 -3.81 18.15 -2.47
C ASP A 350 -3.72 19.28 -3.51
N LYS A 351 -3.55 18.94 -4.80
CA LYS A 351 -3.53 19.91 -5.91
C LYS A 351 -4.87 20.64 -6.03
N VAL A 352 -5.97 19.90 -5.96
CA VAL A 352 -7.32 20.49 -5.97
C VAL A 352 -7.52 21.40 -4.77
N SER A 353 -7.13 21.00 -3.57
CA SER A 353 -7.22 21.81 -2.35
C SER A 353 -6.44 23.12 -2.44
N GLY A 354 -5.29 23.10 -3.11
CA GLY A 354 -4.47 24.31 -3.33
C GLY A 354 -5.11 25.37 -4.22
N ILE A 355 -5.98 24.97 -5.15
CA ILE A 355 -6.73 25.88 -6.03
C ILE A 355 -8.05 26.30 -5.36
N PHE A 356 -8.64 25.41 -4.58
CA PHE A 356 -9.97 25.58 -4.00
C PHE A 356 -10.04 26.78 -3.04
N VAL A 357 -9.05 26.93 -2.14
CA VAL A 357 -9.08 28.02 -1.12
C VAL A 357 -9.02 29.41 -1.76
N PRO A 358 -8.13 29.74 -2.71
CA PRO A 358 -8.18 31.00 -3.44
C PRO A 358 -9.51 31.23 -4.17
N ALA A 359 -10.05 30.20 -4.83
CA ALA A 359 -11.32 30.30 -5.55
C ALA A 359 -12.48 30.66 -4.61
N VAL A 360 -12.55 30.05 -3.44
CA VAL A 360 -13.55 30.33 -2.43
C VAL A 360 -13.49 31.77 -1.92
N ILE A 361 -12.29 32.30 -1.68
CA ILE A 361 -12.11 33.71 -1.28
C ILE A 361 -12.70 34.65 -2.35
N ILE A 362 -12.42 34.36 -3.63
CA ILE A 362 -12.96 35.15 -4.76
C ILE A 362 -14.49 35.04 -4.79
N ILE A 363 -15.04 33.82 -4.65
CA ILE A 363 -16.51 33.61 -4.62
C ILE A 363 -17.15 34.38 -3.46
N ALA A 364 -16.55 34.39 -2.27
CA ALA A 364 -17.07 35.11 -1.10
C ALA A 364 -17.08 36.62 -1.35
N VAL A 365 -16.03 37.19 -1.94
CA VAL A 365 -15.97 38.60 -2.31
C VAL A 365 -17.04 38.93 -3.35
N ILE A 366 -17.14 38.14 -4.43
CA ILE A 366 -18.16 38.33 -5.47
C ILE A 366 -19.56 38.24 -4.86
N THR A 367 -19.84 37.28 -3.99
CA THR A 367 -21.12 37.14 -3.30
C THR A 367 -21.44 38.38 -2.50
N THR A 368 -20.52 38.91 -1.72
CA THR A 368 -20.70 40.13 -0.94
C THR A 368 -20.98 41.34 -1.84
N VAL A 369 -20.24 41.50 -2.92
CA VAL A 369 -20.44 42.61 -3.88
C VAL A 369 -21.84 42.51 -4.57
N ILE A 370 -22.23 41.30 -5.00
CA ILE A 370 -23.54 41.10 -5.65
C ILE A 370 -24.66 41.53 -4.70
N TRP A 371 -24.68 41.11 -3.44
CA TRP A 371 -25.71 41.46 -2.48
C TRP A 371 -25.73 42.96 -2.16
N LEU A 372 -24.56 43.63 -2.14
CA LEU A 372 -24.50 45.09 -2.02
C LEU A 372 -25.09 45.78 -3.24
N LEU A 373 -24.82 45.32 -4.45
CA LEU A 373 -25.37 45.85 -5.68
C LEU A 373 -26.88 45.65 -5.82
N LEU A 374 -27.43 44.60 -5.19
CA LEU A 374 -28.87 44.34 -5.09
C LEU A 374 -29.56 45.22 -4.05
N GLY A 375 -28.82 46.13 -3.39
CA GLY A 375 -29.39 47.11 -2.46
C GLY A 375 -29.59 46.59 -1.03
N HIS A 376 -29.07 45.41 -0.70
CA HIS A 376 -29.13 44.91 0.68
C HIS A 376 -28.07 45.59 1.57
N GLY A 377 -28.35 45.68 2.87
CA GLY A 377 -27.45 46.24 3.86
C GLY A 377 -26.13 45.54 3.95
N VAL A 378 -25.07 46.29 4.36
CA VAL A 378 -23.70 45.77 4.44
C VAL A 378 -23.61 44.52 5.34
N GLY A 379 -24.32 44.50 6.47
CA GLY A 379 -24.34 43.34 7.37
C GLY A 379 -24.88 42.08 6.71
N TYR A 380 -25.96 42.20 5.97
CA TYR A 380 -26.55 41.08 5.23
C TYR A 380 -25.62 40.54 4.15
N ALA A 381 -25.00 41.43 3.35
CA ALA A 381 -24.07 41.07 2.30
C ALA A 381 -22.80 40.36 2.86
N LEU A 382 -22.25 40.92 3.93
CA LEU A 382 -21.09 40.31 4.64
C LEU A 382 -21.45 38.94 5.23
N ALA A 383 -22.64 38.78 5.84
CA ALA A 383 -23.06 37.49 6.38
C ALA A 383 -23.09 36.39 5.30
N ARG A 384 -23.53 36.70 4.05
CA ARG A 384 -23.45 35.74 2.92
C ARG A 384 -22.02 35.40 2.53
N GLY A 385 -21.16 36.41 2.39
CA GLY A 385 -19.73 36.18 2.11
C GLY A 385 -19.02 35.35 3.19
N ILE A 386 -19.27 35.66 4.46
CA ILE A 386 -18.74 34.89 5.60
C ILE A 386 -19.27 33.45 5.57
N SER A 387 -20.56 33.25 5.29
CA SER A 387 -21.15 31.90 5.16
C SER A 387 -20.42 31.07 4.11
N VAL A 388 -20.11 31.67 2.94
CA VAL A 388 -19.34 31.04 1.86
C VAL A 388 -17.95 30.68 2.34
N LEU A 389 -17.22 31.58 3.01
CA LEU A 389 -15.86 31.29 3.53
C LEU A 389 -15.89 30.12 4.52
N VAL A 390 -16.86 30.07 5.40
CA VAL A 390 -16.93 29.07 6.48
C VAL A 390 -17.32 27.70 5.99
N ILE A 391 -18.37 27.58 5.16
CA ILE A 391 -18.83 26.29 4.64
C ILE A 391 -17.80 25.63 3.74
N SER A 392 -16.97 26.41 3.07
CA SER A 392 -16.04 25.96 2.05
C SER A 392 -14.70 25.45 2.61
N CYS A 393 -14.60 25.16 3.88
CA CYS A 393 -13.35 24.61 4.43
C CYS A 393 -13.05 23.21 3.89
N PRO A 394 -11.92 22.94 3.23
CA PRO A 394 -11.57 21.62 2.70
C PRO A 394 -10.96 20.70 3.77
N CYS A 395 -11.42 20.75 5.01
CA CYS A 395 -10.87 20.01 6.14
C CYS A 395 -10.94 18.49 5.93
N ALA A 396 -12.12 18.01 5.50
CA ALA A 396 -12.38 16.60 5.24
C ALA A 396 -11.55 16.06 4.08
N LEU A 397 -11.31 16.88 3.05
CA LEU A 397 -10.52 16.49 1.87
C LEU A 397 -9.08 16.11 2.21
N GLY A 398 -8.44 16.88 3.11
CA GLY A 398 -7.07 16.61 3.54
C GLY A 398 -6.90 15.33 4.37
N LEU A 399 -7.99 14.81 4.94
CA LEU A 399 -8.00 13.60 5.77
C LEU A 399 -8.50 12.36 5.05
N ALA A 400 -9.28 12.54 3.99
CA ALA A 400 -9.99 11.48 3.29
C ALA A 400 -9.09 10.31 2.87
N THR A 401 -7.92 10.62 2.33
CA THR A 401 -6.96 9.60 1.84
C THR A 401 -6.02 9.10 2.94
N PRO A 402 -5.30 9.96 3.71
CA PRO A 402 -4.31 9.48 4.67
C PRO A 402 -4.89 8.59 5.78
N VAL A 403 -6.09 8.91 6.26
CA VAL A 403 -6.73 8.12 7.33
C VAL A 403 -7.12 6.72 6.83
N ALA A 404 -7.71 6.63 5.63
CA ALA A 404 -8.09 5.35 5.04
C ALA A 404 -6.86 4.47 4.75
N ILE A 405 -5.78 5.06 4.23
CA ILE A 405 -4.50 4.35 3.99
C ILE A 405 -3.92 3.82 5.31
N MET A 406 -3.87 4.64 6.35
CA MET A 406 -3.31 4.21 7.63
C MET A 406 -4.12 3.08 8.27
N VAL A 407 -5.46 3.17 8.24
CA VAL A 407 -6.32 2.09 8.74
C VAL A 407 -6.16 0.83 7.89
N GLY A 408 -6.13 0.98 6.57
CA GLY A 408 -5.93 -0.14 5.63
C GLY A 408 -4.58 -0.82 5.81
N SER A 409 -3.48 -0.07 5.84
CA SER A 409 -2.13 -0.61 6.09
C SER A 409 -2.02 -1.25 7.47
N GLY A 410 -2.62 -0.63 8.50
CA GLY A 410 -2.65 -1.19 9.85
C GLY A 410 -3.45 -2.50 9.95
N LEU A 411 -4.57 -2.60 9.23
CA LEU A 411 -5.35 -3.84 9.13
C LEU A 411 -4.57 -4.92 8.36
N GLY A 412 -3.87 -4.53 7.28
CA GLY A 412 -2.97 -5.42 6.55
C GLY A 412 -1.89 -6.00 7.45
N ALA A 413 -1.16 -5.13 8.15
CA ALA A 413 -0.07 -5.53 9.05
C ALA A 413 -0.53 -6.52 10.14
N LYS A 414 -1.69 -6.29 10.75
CA LYS A 414 -2.30 -7.22 11.72
C LYS A 414 -2.60 -8.61 11.14
N ASN A 415 -2.72 -8.71 9.81
CA ASN A 415 -3.00 -9.96 9.11
C ASN A 415 -1.77 -10.52 8.37
N GLY A 416 -0.58 -9.96 8.61
CA GLY A 416 0.66 -10.36 7.97
C GLY A 416 0.80 -9.89 6.52
N ILE A 417 0.08 -8.85 6.11
CA ILE A 417 0.14 -8.22 4.77
C ILE A 417 0.74 -6.82 4.93
N LEU A 418 1.97 -6.62 4.48
CA LEU A 418 2.73 -5.39 4.67
C LEU A 418 2.88 -4.64 3.35
N PHE A 419 2.36 -3.42 3.28
CA PHE A 419 2.55 -2.51 2.15
C PHE A 419 3.71 -1.56 2.45
N LYS A 420 4.72 -1.49 1.59
CA LYS A 420 5.87 -0.59 1.81
C LYS A 420 5.52 0.88 1.64
N THR A 421 4.57 1.19 0.77
CA THR A 421 4.16 2.58 0.49
C THR A 421 2.65 2.70 0.34
N ALA A 422 2.14 3.91 0.51
CA ALA A 422 0.74 4.22 0.20
C ALA A 422 0.40 4.00 -1.28
N ALA A 423 1.37 4.19 -2.17
CA ALA A 423 1.22 3.92 -3.60
C ALA A 423 1.08 2.42 -3.86
N SER A 424 1.88 1.57 -3.19
CA SER A 424 1.77 0.11 -3.31
C SER A 424 0.38 -0.38 -2.87
N LEU A 425 -0.17 0.19 -1.78
CA LEU A 425 -1.54 -0.13 -1.35
C LEU A 425 -2.58 0.33 -2.37
N GLU A 426 -2.42 1.50 -3.01
CA GLU A 426 -3.34 1.98 -4.04
C GLU A 426 -3.27 1.12 -5.32
N GLU A 427 -2.07 0.84 -5.81
CA GLU A 427 -1.87 0.12 -7.09
C GLU A 427 -2.25 -1.36 -6.99
N THR A 428 -2.05 -2.01 -5.83
CA THR A 428 -2.45 -3.42 -5.62
C THR A 428 -3.94 -3.66 -5.93
N GLY A 429 -4.81 -2.71 -5.63
CA GLY A 429 -6.25 -2.84 -5.91
C GLY A 429 -6.63 -2.69 -7.39
N ARG A 430 -5.71 -2.17 -8.20
CA ARG A 430 -5.89 -1.91 -9.64
C ARG A 430 -5.33 -3.02 -10.53
N ILE A 431 -4.77 -4.07 -9.94
CA ILE A 431 -4.17 -5.20 -10.66
C ILE A 431 -5.21 -5.93 -11.49
N GLN A 432 -4.83 -6.29 -12.71
CA GLN A 432 -5.64 -6.99 -13.71
C GLN A 432 -5.06 -8.37 -14.06
N ILE A 433 -3.74 -8.53 -13.92
CA ILE A 433 -3.01 -9.76 -14.18
C ILE A 433 -2.16 -10.08 -12.95
N VAL A 434 -2.20 -11.32 -12.48
CA VAL A 434 -1.30 -11.83 -11.44
C VAL A 434 -0.42 -12.89 -12.06
N ALA A 435 0.89 -12.63 -12.12
CA ALA A 435 1.90 -13.59 -12.51
C ALA A 435 2.44 -14.26 -11.23
N LEU A 436 2.36 -15.59 -11.19
CA LEU A 436 2.77 -16.41 -10.05
C LEU A 436 4.03 -17.18 -10.43
N ASP A 437 5.08 -17.11 -9.63
CA ASP A 437 6.12 -18.11 -9.72
C ASP A 437 5.57 -19.49 -9.32
N LYS A 438 6.16 -20.55 -9.82
CA LYS A 438 5.77 -21.91 -9.43
C LYS A 438 6.32 -22.28 -8.05
N THR A 439 7.63 -22.29 -7.92
CA THR A 439 8.34 -22.88 -6.79
C THR A 439 8.24 -22.00 -5.54
N GLY A 440 7.88 -22.59 -4.38
CA GLY A 440 7.69 -21.82 -3.15
C GLY A 440 6.47 -20.90 -3.12
N THR A 441 5.88 -20.59 -4.28
CA THR A 441 4.69 -19.71 -4.42
C THR A 441 3.41 -20.54 -4.62
N ILE A 442 3.25 -21.22 -5.74
CA ILE A 442 2.11 -22.15 -5.97
C ILE A 442 2.35 -23.47 -5.26
N THR A 443 3.60 -23.93 -5.27
CA THR A 443 4.05 -25.17 -4.64
C THR A 443 4.75 -24.91 -3.32
N LYS A 444 5.01 -25.98 -2.53
CA LYS A 444 5.68 -25.84 -1.22
C LYS A 444 7.15 -25.49 -1.33
N GLY A 445 7.79 -25.67 -2.51
CA GLY A 445 9.21 -25.46 -2.76
C GLY A 445 10.09 -26.58 -2.18
N GLU A 446 9.48 -27.60 -1.61
CA GLU A 446 10.13 -28.76 -1.06
C GLU A 446 9.69 -30.00 -1.81
N PRO A 447 10.55 -30.65 -2.59
CA PRO A 447 10.24 -31.91 -3.23
C PRO A 447 9.85 -32.96 -2.20
N ARG A 448 8.81 -33.75 -2.49
CA ARG A 448 8.35 -34.86 -1.64
C ARG A 448 8.15 -36.10 -2.47
N VAL A 449 8.32 -37.28 -1.85
CA VAL A 449 7.95 -38.54 -2.46
C VAL A 449 6.44 -38.60 -2.59
N THR A 450 5.97 -38.82 -3.83
CA THR A 450 4.52 -38.90 -4.13
C THR A 450 4.07 -40.32 -4.44
N ASP A 451 4.93 -41.13 -5.08
CA ASP A 451 4.63 -42.49 -5.45
C ASP A 451 5.86 -43.37 -5.29
N ILE A 452 5.65 -44.59 -4.86
CA ILE A 452 6.64 -45.66 -4.81
C ILE A 452 6.10 -46.84 -5.60
N ILE A 453 6.80 -47.20 -6.63
CA ILE A 453 6.37 -48.27 -7.56
C ILE A 453 7.49 -49.33 -7.61
N PRO A 454 7.35 -50.41 -6.84
CA PRO A 454 8.28 -51.51 -6.87
C PRO A 454 8.17 -52.30 -8.17
N ASN A 455 9.25 -52.95 -8.58
CA ASN A 455 9.28 -53.82 -9.77
C ASN A 455 9.44 -55.28 -9.42
N GLY A 456 8.66 -56.16 -10.03
CA GLY A 456 8.69 -57.60 -9.80
C GLY A 456 8.39 -58.00 -8.34
N GLU A 457 9.25 -58.75 -7.72
CA GLU A 457 9.11 -59.24 -6.33
C GLU A 457 9.62 -58.26 -5.26
N THR A 458 10.12 -57.13 -5.68
CA THR A 458 10.66 -56.10 -4.76
C THR A 458 9.50 -55.50 -3.95
N THR A 459 9.67 -55.33 -2.66
CA THR A 459 8.71 -54.66 -1.79
C THR A 459 8.95 -53.15 -1.74
N GLU A 460 7.93 -52.35 -1.38
CA GLU A 460 8.10 -50.89 -1.19
C GLU A 460 9.20 -50.59 -0.17
N ASN A 461 9.27 -51.34 0.92
CA ASN A 461 10.25 -51.12 1.97
C ASN A 461 11.71 -51.44 1.51
N GLU A 462 11.88 -52.47 0.69
CA GLU A 462 13.21 -52.81 0.10
C GLU A 462 13.65 -51.73 -0.88
N LEU A 463 12.76 -51.26 -1.76
CA LEU A 463 13.05 -50.18 -2.68
C LEU A 463 13.41 -48.89 -1.93
N LEU A 464 12.60 -48.51 -0.95
CA LEU A 464 12.80 -47.29 -0.18
C LEU A 464 14.07 -47.37 0.68
N LYS A 465 14.36 -48.52 1.30
CA LYS A 465 15.61 -48.74 2.06
C LYS A 465 16.82 -48.61 1.16
N ALA A 466 16.84 -49.23 0.02
CA ALA A 466 17.95 -49.15 -0.94
C ALA A 466 18.13 -47.71 -1.46
N ALA A 467 17.05 -47.04 -1.80
CA ALA A 467 17.05 -45.65 -2.27
C ALA A 467 17.57 -44.70 -1.20
N ALA A 468 17.04 -44.76 0.03
CA ALA A 468 17.45 -43.88 1.11
C ALA A 468 18.89 -44.11 1.53
N SER A 469 19.35 -45.35 1.52
CA SER A 469 20.77 -45.69 1.80
C SER A 469 21.71 -44.99 0.81
N LEU A 470 21.41 -45.00 -0.50
CA LEU A 470 22.23 -44.35 -1.52
C LEU A 470 22.12 -42.84 -1.46
N GLU A 471 20.91 -42.30 -1.30
CA GLU A 471 20.66 -40.88 -1.29
C GLU A 471 21.18 -40.15 -0.03
N LYS A 472 21.43 -40.90 1.09
CA LYS A 472 21.96 -40.34 2.35
C LYS A 472 23.32 -39.64 2.18
N LYS A 473 24.06 -39.96 1.13
CA LYS A 473 25.35 -39.32 0.80
C LYS A 473 25.26 -38.25 -0.29
N SER A 474 24.06 -37.99 -0.77
CA SER A 474 23.78 -37.00 -1.81
C SER A 474 23.31 -35.67 -1.20
N GLU A 475 23.83 -34.56 -1.72
CA GLU A 475 23.37 -33.20 -1.35
C GLU A 475 22.21 -32.70 -2.23
N HIS A 476 21.71 -33.51 -3.15
CA HIS A 476 20.69 -33.12 -4.09
C HIS A 476 19.34 -32.92 -3.41
N PRO A 477 18.52 -31.88 -3.77
CA PRO A 477 17.20 -31.66 -3.15
C PRO A 477 16.25 -32.85 -3.22
N LEU A 478 16.30 -33.63 -4.31
CA LEU A 478 15.52 -34.87 -4.46
C LEU A 478 15.93 -35.96 -3.46
N ALA A 479 17.23 -36.02 -3.08
CA ALA A 479 17.72 -36.94 -2.08
C ALA A 479 17.07 -36.69 -0.71
N LYS A 480 16.97 -35.42 -0.31
CA LYS A 480 16.31 -35.01 0.94
C LYS A 480 14.88 -35.52 1.01
N ALA A 481 14.15 -35.46 -0.11
CA ALA A 481 12.78 -35.94 -0.18
C ALA A 481 12.68 -37.45 0.10
N VAL A 482 13.57 -38.27 -0.47
CA VAL A 482 13.62 -39.72 -0.27
C VAL A 482 14.03 -40.06 1.16
N ILE A 483 15.02 -39.37 1.71
CA ILE A 483 15.50 -39.54 3.08
C ILE A 483 14.38 -39.20 4.10
N SER A 484 13.79 -38.03 4.02
CA SER A 484 12.72 -37.61 4.93
C SER A 484 11.50 -38.54 4.88
N TYR A 485 11.19 -39.09 3.69
CA TYR A 485 10.12 -40.05 3.56
C TYR A 485 10.48 -41.39 4.25
N ALA A 486 11.73 -41.89 4.06
CA ALA A 486 12.22 -43.10 4.71
C ALA A 486 12.24 -42.94 6.26
N GLU A 487 12.68 -41.80 6.77
CA GLU A 487 12.67 -41.47 8.21
C GLU A 487 11.23 -41.50 8.75
N SER A 488 10.26 -40.91 8.03
CA SER A 488 8.84 -40.96 8.43
C SER A 488 8.26 -42.37 8.51
N LYS A 489 8.87 -43.30 7.80
CA LYS A 489 8.50 -44.75 7.83
C LYS A 489 9.37 -45.54 8.79
N ASN A 490 10.28 -44.90 9.57
CA ASN A 490 11.23 -45.53 10.47
C ASN A 490 12.12 -46.58 9.79
N ILE A 491 12.57 -46.32 8.53
CA ILE A 491 13.42 -47.22 7.78
C ILE A 491 14.90 -46.96 8.16
N ILE A 492 15.58 -47.98 8.59
CA ILE A 492 16.99 -47.94 8.93
C ILE A 492 17.80 -48.13 7.64
N CYS A 493 18.61 -47.12 7.29
CA CYS A 493 19.44 -47.12 6.10
C CYS A 493 20.73 -47.92 6.32
N ASP A 494 21.16 -48.69 5.31
CA ASP A 494 22.44 -49.37 5.28
C ASP A 494 23.57 -48.39 4.90
N ASP A 495 24.82 -48.73 5.28
CA ASP A 495 25.99 -47.97 4.91
C ASP A 495 26.37 -48.21 3.44
N VAL A 496 26.68 -47.12 2.72
CA VAL A 496 27.12 -47.15 1.29
C VAL A 496 28.62 -46.89 1.20
N SER A 497 29.30 -47.80 0.58
CA SER A 497 30.72 -47.67 0.18
C SER A 497 30.80 -47.29 -1.30
N ILE A 498 31.95 -46.77 -1.73
CA ILE A 498 32.30 -46.42 -3.12
C ILE A 498 31.20 -45.51 -3.77
N PHE A 499 30.75 -44.50 -3.00
CA PHE A 499 29.74 -43.56 -3.49
C PHE A 499 30.34 -42.66 -4.58
N LYS A 500 29.62 -42.47 -5.70
CA LYS A 500 29.94 -41.54 -6.77
C LYS A 500 28.66 -40.82 -7.26
N ALA A 501 28.68 -39.50 -7.27
CA ALA A 501 27.70 -38.70 -7.97
C ALA A 501 28.12 -38.55 -9.43
N LEU A 502 27.22 -38.80 -10.37
CA LEU A 502 27.44 -38.73 -11.81
C LEU A 502 26.61 -37.57 -12.38
N PRO A 503 27.21 -36.39 -12.57
CA PRO A 503 26.46 -35.20 -12.99
C PRO A 503 25.61 -35.44 -14.25
N GLY A 504 24.31 -35.06 -14.19
CA GLY A 504 23.34 -35.22 -15.27
C GLY A 504 22.81 -36.66 -15.46
N ASN A 505 23.36 -37.67 -14.79
CA ASN A 505 22.93 -39.07 -14.92
C ASN A 505 22.28 -39.63 -13.65
N GLY A 506 22.94 -39.51 -12.51
CA GLY A 506 22.47 -40.09 -11.25
C GLY A 506 23.56 -40.38 -10.25
N LEU A 507 23.33 -41.42 -9.44
CA LEU A 507 24.22 -41.85 -8.34
C LEU A 507 24.61 -43.29 -8.53
N SER A 508 25.79 -43.67 -8.01
CA SER A 508 26.23 -45.06 -7.90
C SER A 508 26.92 -45.30 -6.56
N GLY A 509 26.80 -46.49 -6.04
CA GLY A 509 27.43 -46.91 -4.79
C GLY A 509 27.42 -48.41 -4.62
N THR A 510 27.97 -48.88 -3.51
CA THR A 510 27.94 -50.31 -3.13
C THR A 510 27.31 -50.41 -1.74
N VAL A 511 26.25 -51.26 -1.62
CA VAL A 511 25.51 -51.55 -0.37
C VAL A 511 25.62 -53.05 -0.12
N ASN A 512 26.08 -53.48 1.02
CA ASN A 512 26.25 -54.89 1.39
C ASN A 512 26.95 -55.74 0.30
N GLY A 513 27.97 -55.15 -0.38
CA GLY A 513 28.70 -55.85 -1.45
C GLY A 513 28.03 -55.86 -2.81
N LYS A 514 26.86 -55.28 -2.97
CA LYS A 514 26.07 -55.17 -4.22
C LYS A 514 26.14 -53.78 -4.80
N ASN A 515 26.23 -53.67 -6.11
CA ASN A 515 26.27 -52.38 -6.79
C ASN A 515 24.86 -51.81 -6.91
N ILE A 516 24.65 -50.59 -6.37
CA ILE A 516 23.40 -49.85 -6.45
C ILE A 516 23.55 -48.63 -7.36
N PHE A 517 22.54 -48.37 -8.16
CA PHE A 517 22.47 -47.23 -9.08
C PHE A 517 21.14 -46.53 -8.92
N ALA A 518 21.14 -45.19 -8.93
CA ALA A 518 19.96 -44.36 -8.98
C ALA A 518 20.10 -43.28 -10.07
N GLY A 519 19.04 -42.93 -10.75
CA GLY A 519 19.11 -41.88 -11.74
C GLY A 519 17.92 -41.83 -12.72
N ASN A 520 18.12 -41.11 -13.82
CA ASN A 520 17.14 -40.99 -14.86
C ASN A 520 17.01 -42.25 -15.72
N LEU A 521 15.95 -42.37 -16.52
CA LEU A 521 15.67 -43.52 -17.38
C LEU A 521 16.86 -43.87 -18.29
N ASN A 522 17.52 -42.89 -18.91
CA ASN A 522 18.60 -43.11 -19.87
C ASN A 522 19.83 -43.73 -19.20
N PHE A 523 20.15 -43.29 -17.98
CA PHE A 523 21.26 -43.85 -17.22
C PHE A 523 20.97 -45.27 -16.75
N ILE A 524 19.76 -45.52 -16.19
CA ILE A 524 19.44 -46.84 -15.62
C ILE A 524 19.28 -47.92 -16.70
N LYS A 525 18.84 -47.55 -17.92
CA LYS A 525 18.84 -48.45 -19.07
C LYS A 525 20.22 -49.07 -19.38
N THR A 526 21.30 -48.40 -19.02
CA THR A 526 22.69 -48.92 -19.20
C THR A 526 23.10 -49.86 -18.08
N LYS A 527 22.31 -50.00 -17.02
CA LYS A 527 22.62 -50.76 -15.79
C LYS A 527 21.66 -51.88 -15.46
N ALA A 528 20.44 -51.81 -15.95
CA ALA A 528 19.38 -52.81 -15.73
C ALA A 528 18.40 -52.84 -16.89
N GLU A 529 17.76 -54.02 -17.11
CA GLU A 529 16.64 -54.15 -18.04
C GLU A 529 15.40 -53.48 -17.50
N ILE A 530 14.73 -52.66 -18.34
CA ILE A 530 13.52 -51.96 -17.98
C ILE A 530 12.36 -52.54 -18.80
N SER A 531 11.36 -53.03 -18.13
CA SER A 531 10.14 -53.59 -18.75
C SER A 531 9.34 -52.44 -19.41
N PRO A 532 8.62 -52.74 -20.52
CA PRO A 532 7.75 -51.80 -21.20
C PRO A 532 6.72 -51.11 -20.25
N GLY A 533 6.15 -51.90 -19.31
CA GLY A 533 5.17 -51.39 -18.35
C GLY A 533 5.74 -50.35 -17.40
N ILE A 534 6.98 -50.50 -16.93
CA ILE A 534 7.66 -49.53 -16.10
C ILE A 534 7.95 -48.24 -16.86
N LYS A 535 8.28 -48.36 -18.15
CA LYS A 535 8.51 -47.19 -19.00
C LYS A 535 7.22 -46.39 -19.18
N GLU A 536 6.08 -47.04 -19.43
CA GLU A 536 4.78 -46.41 -19.57
C GLU A 536 4.34 -45.72 -18.27
N ILE A 537 4.56 -46.33 -17.11
CA ILE A 537 4.31 -45.74 -15.80
C ILE A 537 5.19 -44.48 -15.60
N ALA A 538 6.46 -44.55 -15.96
CA ALA A 538 7.35 -43.39 -15.82
C ALA A 538 6.95 -42.22 -16.74
N GLU A 539 6.52 -42.52 -17.96
CA GLU A 539 6.00 -41.53 -18.90
C GLU A 539 4.71 -40.90 -18.38
N ARG A 540 3.79 -41.68 -17.79
CA ARG A 540 2.60 -41.16 -17.12
C ARG A 540 2.94 -40.27 -15.93
N LEU A 541 3.82 -40.71 -15.03
CA LEU A 541 4.30 -39.91 -13.89
C LEU A 541 4.91 -38.59 -14.34
N SER A 542 5.74 -38.62 -15.38
CA SER A 542 6.31 -37.41 -15.97
C SER A 542 5.23 -36.52 -16.60
N GLY A 543 4.18 -37.12 -17.18
CA GLY A 543 3.01 -36.40 -17.68
C GLY A 543 2.21 -35.72 -16.58
N ASP A 544 2.19 -36.29 -15.38
CA ASP A 544 1.56 -35.74 -14.18
C ASP A 544 2.45 -34.71 -13.44
N GLY A 545 3.59 -34.31 -14.03
CA GLY A 545 4.48 -33.32 -13.44
C GLY A 545 5.41 -33.84 -12.34
N LYS A 546 5.55 -35.18 -12.22
CA LYS A 546 6.40 -35.82 -11.24
C LYS A 546 7.74 -36.22 -11.87
N THR A 547 8.81 -36.25 -11.06
CA THR A 547 10.14 -36.71 -11.47
C THR A 547 10.35 -38.15 -11.07
N PRO A 548 10.31 -39.13 -11.99
CA PRO A 548 10.57 -40.52 -11.67
C PRO A 548 12.07 -40.76 -11.51
N LEU A 549 12.50 -41.24 -10.34
CA LEU A 549 13.82 -41.68 -10.03
C LEU A 549 13.84 -43.21 -10.08
N PHE A 550 14.72 -43.78 -10.91
CA PHE A 550 14.86 -45.24 -11.07
C PHE A 550 15.95 -45.75 -10.18
N PHE A 551 15.71 -46.89 -9.54
CA PHE A 551 16.70 -47.54 -8.66
C PHE A 551 16.98 -48.98 -9.15
N ALA A 552 18.25 -49.34 -9.27
CA ALA A 552 18.69 -50.68 -9.68
C ALA A 552 19.75 -51.22 -8.76
N LEU A 553 19.71 -52.54 -8.49
CA LEU A 553 20.66 -53.25 -7.65
C LEU A 553 21.18 -54.47 -8.41
N ASP A 554 22.49 -54.62 -8.60
CA ASP A 554 23.17 -55.71 -9.30
C ASP A 554 22.50 -56.12 -10.62
N GLY A 555 22.20 -55.12 -11.47
CA GLY A 555 21.61 -55.37 -12.80
C GLY A 555 20.09 -55.62 -12.81
N LYS A 556 19.42 -55.64 -11.64
CA LYS A 556 17.98 -55.75 -11.54
C LYS A 556 17.36 -54.37 -11.19
N LEU A 557 16.32 -53.98 -11.90
CA LEU A 557 15.53 -52.81 -11.55
C LEU A 557 14.71 -53.11 -10.29
N LEU A 558 14.93 -52.32 -9.22
CA LEU A 558 14.12 -52.40 -7.99
C LEU A 558 12.77 -51.69 -8.14
N GLY A 559 12.73 -50.59 -8.86
CA GLY A 559 11.51 -49.80 -9.04
C GLY A 559 11.74 -48.33 -9.31
N ILE A 560 10.68 -47.55 -9.18
CA ILE A 560 10.62 -46.12 -9.36
C ILE A 560 10.16 -45.45 -8.07
N ILE A 561 10.81 -44.36 -7.66
CA ILE A 561 10.29 -43.41 -6.67
C ILE A 561 10.01 -42.11 -7.38
N ALA A 562 8.78 -41.66 -7.39
CA ALA A 562 8.41 -40.39 -7.99
C ALA A 562 8.47 -39.28 -6.93
N VAL A 563 9.14 -38.21 -7.29
CA VAL A 563 9.28 -37.02 -6.43
C VAL A 563 8.68 -35.81 -7.16
N ALA A 564 7.89 -35.03 -6.46
CA ALA A 564 7.35 -33.80 -7.02
C ALA A 564 7.32 -32.67 -5.97
N ASP A 565 7.38 -31.45 -6.44
CA ASP A 565 7.08 -30.28 -5.63
C ASP A 565 5.54 -30.12 -5.55
N VAL A 566 5.01 -30.32 -4.35
CA VAL A 566 3.56 -30.45 -4.14
C VAL A 566 2.90 -29.08 -4.10
N ILE A 567 1.77 -28.93 -4.79
CA ILE A 567 0.93 -27.72 -4.75
C ILE A 567 0.48 -27.47 -3.30
N LYS A 568 0.54 -26.20 -2.84
CA LYS A 568 0.02 -25.82 -1.53
C LYS A 568 -1.50 -26.02 -1.48
N ASP A 569 -2.02 -26.42 -0.35
CA ASP A 569 -3.44 -26.77 -0.17
C ASP A 569 -4.38 -25.59 -0.45
N ASP A 570 -3.90 -24.34 -0.25
CA ASP A 570 -4.65 -23.11 -0.46
C ASP A 570 -4.52 -22.55 -1.89
N SER A 571 -3.54 -23.01 -2.71
CA SER A 571 -3.26 -22.44 -4.04
C SER A 571 -4.45 -22.54 -5.01
N PRO A 572 -5.14 -23.68 -5.18
CA PRO A 572 -6.28 -23.75 -6.10
C PRO A 572 -7.43 -22.82 -5.69
N LYS A 573 -7.66 -22.69 -4.38
CA LYS A 573 -8.67 -21.77 -3.84
C LYS A 573 -8.28 -20.31 -4.10
N ALA A 574 -7.03 -19.95 -3.86
CA ALA A 574 -6.53 -18.60 -4.10
C ALA A 574 -6.62 -18.19 -5.58
N VAL A 575 -6.24 -19.09 -6.49
CA VAL A 575 -6.38 -18.88 -7.94
C VAL A 575 -7.83 -18.68 -8.33
N LYS A 576 -8.74 -19.51 -7.81
CA LYS A 576 -10.18 -19.37 -8.04
C LYS A 576 -10.73 -18.02 -7.55
N GLU A 577 -10.31 -17.56 -6.37
CA GLU A 577 -10.70 -16.25 -5.83
C GLU A 577 -10.20 -15.10 -6.74
N LEU A 578 -8.96 -15.14 -7.20
CA LEU A 578 -8.40 -14.15 -8.14
C LEU A 578 -9.21 -14.08 -9.44
N ARG A 579 -9.55 -15.25 -10.02
CA ARG A 579 -10.37 -15.33 -11.23
C ARG A 579 -11.79 -14.79 -11.01
N ASN A 580 -12.38 -15.06 -9.83
CA ASN A 580 -13.68 -14.49 -9.46
C ASN A 580 -13.65 -12.96 -9.34
N MET A 581 -12.49 -12.38 -8.94
CA MET A 581 -12.26 -10.94 -8.95
C MET A 581 -12.08 -10.35 -10.37
N GLY A 582 -12.09 -11.17 -11.42
CA GLY A 582 -11.82 -10.77 -12.81
C GLY A 582 -10.36 -10.53 -13.11
N ILE A 583 -9.46 -11.18 -12.38
CA ILE A 583 -8.01 -11.09 -12.56
C ILE A 583 -7.56 -12.32 -13.35
N ARG A 584 -6.76 -12.10 -14.40
CA ARG A 584 -6.09 -13.16 -15.16
C ARG A 584 -4.91 -13.69 -14.37
N VAL A 585 -4.81 -15.00 -14.20
CA VAL A 585 -3.75 -15.65 -13.43
C VAL A 585 -2.81 -16.38 -14.38
N VAL A 586 -1.53 -16.01 -14.37
CA VAL A 586 -0.49 -16.58 -15.25
C VAL A 586 0.59 -17.23 -14.37
N MET A 587 0.96 -18.47 -14.65
CA MET A 587 2.08 -19.14 -13.97
C MET A 587 3.36 -18.99 -14.79
N LEU A 588 4.45 -18.60 -14.15
CA LEU A 588 5.80 -18.53 -14.73
C LEU A 588 6.67 -19.66 -14.12
N THR A 589 7.37 -20.42 -14.95
CA THR A 589 8.26 -21.48 -14.46
C THR A 589 9.39 -21.79 -15.43
N GLY A 590 10.54 -22.20 -14.89
CA GLY A 590 11.66 -22.75 -15.66
C GLY A 590 11.46 -24.21 -16.09
N ASP A 591 10.42 -24.88 -15.62
CA ASP A 591 10.13 -26.26 -15.95
C ASP A 591 9.80 -26.44 -17.44
N ASN A 592 9.93 -27.69 -17.92
CA ASN A 592 9.46 -28.05 -19.25
C ASN A 592 7.92 -27.89 -19.37
N GLU A 593 7.46 -27.67 -20.60
CA GLU A 593 6.06 -27.33 -20.90
C GLU A 593 5.05 -28.37 -20.39
N ARG A 594 5.40 -29.68 -20.45
CA ARG A 594 4.51 -30.76 -20.01
C ARG A 594 4.26 -30.72 -18.49
N THR A 595 5.32 -30.64 -17.69
CA THR A 595 5.24 -30.52 -16.23
C THR A 595 4.55 -29.23 -15.82
N ALA A 596 4.89 -28.12 -16.47
CA ALA A 596 4.30 -26.81 -16.19
C ALA A 596 2.78 -26.81 -16.44
N ASN A 597 2.34 -27.37 -17.56
CA ASN A 597 0.92 -27.46 -17.89
C ASN A 597 0.14 -28.36 -16.92
N ALA A 598 0.72 -29.47 -16.46
CA ALA A 598 0.10 -30.36 -15.46
C ALA A 598 -0.14 -29.60 -14.14
N ILE A 599 0.86 -28.88 -13.63
CA ILE A 599 0.78 -28.11 -12.40
C ILE A 599 -0.20 -26.92 -12.59
N GLY A 600 -0.11 -26.21 -13.70
CA GLY A 600 -1.00 -25.09 -14.02
C GLY A 600 -2.47 -25.49 -14.07
N LYS A 601 -2.79 -26.66 -14.69
CA LYS A 601 -4.13 -27.24 -14.72
C LYS A 601 -4.62 -27.59 -13.31
N SER A 602 -3.77 -28.19 -12.49
CA SER A 602 -4.12 -28.57 -11.12
C SER A 602 -4.32 -27.34 -10.21
N ALA A 603 -3.53 -26.29 -10.41
CA ALA A 603 -3.69 -25.00 -9.71
C ALA A 603 -4.87 -24.17 -10.24
N GLY A 604 -5.34 -24.42 -11.49
CA GLY A 604 -6.46 -23.74 -12.12
C GLY A 604 -6.11 -22.36 -12.72
N VAL A 605 -4.84 -22.12 -13.09
CA VAL A 605 -4.40 -20.86 -13.71
C VAL A 605 -4.95 -20.72 -15.14
N ASP A 606 -5.01 -19.48 -15.64
CA ASP A 606 -5.54 -19.20 -16.98
C ASP A 606 -4.50 -19.44 -18.08
N GLU A 607 -3.22 -19.28 -17.76
CA GLU A 607 -2.11 -19.40 -18.71
C GLU A 607 -0.84 -19.89 -18.00
N VAL A 608 -0.02 -20.61 -18.75
CA VAL A 608 1.28 -21.11 -18.30
C VAL A 608 2.36 -20.66 -19.26
N ILE A 609 3.41 -20.02 -18.76
CA ILE A 609 4.62 -19.66 -19.51
C ILE A 609 5.77 -20.53 -18.96
N ALA A 610 6.10 -21.57 -19.69
CA ALA A 610 7.10 -22.59 -19.32
C ALA A 610 8.49 -22.27 -19.91
N GLY A 611 9.52 -22.94 -19.41
CA GLY A 611 10.90 -22.84 -19.92
C GLY A 611 11.55 -21.45 -19.71
N VAL A 612 11.08 -20.69 -18.77
CA VAL A 612 11.53 -19.31 -18.54
C VAL A 612 12.71 -19.30 -17.56
N LEU A 613 13.89 -18.97 -18.06
CA LEU A 613 15.09 -18.73 -17.22
C LEU A 613 14.86 -17.50 -16.29
N PRO A 614 15.62 -17.37 -15.19
CA PRO A 614 15.45 -16.23 -14.28
C PRO A 614 15.46 -14.86 -14.96
N SER A 615 16.36 -14.63 -15.92
CA SER A 615 16.43 -13.40 -16.72
C SER A 615 15.21 -13.22 -17.67
N GLY A 616 14.62 -14.30 -18.12
CA GLY A 616 13.44 -14.30 -18.99
C GLY A 616 12.13 -13.97 -18.25
N LYS A 617 12.08 -14.15 -16.91
CA LYS A 617 10.89 -13.79 -16.12
C LYS A 617 10.61 -12.29 -16.19
N GLU A 618 11.65 -11.44 -16.16
CA GLU A 618 11.49 -10.00 -16.32
C GLU A 618 10.86 -9.64 -17.67
N GLU A 619 11.32 -10.31 -18.74
CA GLU A 619 10.81 -10.07 -20.09
C GLU A 619 9.35 -10.53 -20.25
N ALA A 620 8.99 -11.66 -19.64
CA ALA A 620 7.60 -12.13 -19.58
C ALA A 620 6.70 -11.09 -18.89
N ILE A 621 7.12 -10.53 -17.75
CA ILE A 621 6.40 -9.45 -17.06
C ILE A 621 6.27 -8.22 -17.96
N LYS A 622 7.33 -7.84 -18.69
CA LYS A 622 7.28 -6.71 -19.62
C LYS A 622 6.25 -6.92 -20.74
N LYS A 623 6.11 -8.14 -21.26
CA LYS A 623 5.07 -8.49 -22.24
C LYS A 623 3.67 -8.41 -21.60
N LEU A 624 3.46 -8.97 -20.42
CA LEU A 624 2.18 -8.93 -19.72
C LEU A 624 1.73 -7.50 -19.37
N LYS A 625 2.66 -6.59 -19.06
CA LYS A 625 2.36 -5.15 -18.79
C LYS A 625 1.76 -4.40 -19.98
N LYS A 626 1.96 -4.88 -21.20
CA LYS A 626 1.30 -4.30 -22.38
C LYS A 626 -0.21 -4.58 -22.37
N LEU A 627 -0.64 -5.67 -21.73
CA LEU A 627 -2.04 -6.12 -21.65
C LEU A 627 -2.82 -5.45 -20.53
N GLY A 628 -2.14 -5.08 -19.44
CA GLY A 628 -2.78 -4.51 -18.25
C GLY A 628 -1.81 -4.34 -17.09
N LYS A 629 -2.34 -3.94 -15.92
CA LYS A 629 -1.58 -3.82 -14.70
C LYS A 629 -1.21 -5.19 -14.15
N VAL A 630 0.07 -5.45 -13.94
CA VAL A 630 0.62 -6.75 -13.55
C VAL A 630 1.13 -6.73 -12.12
N ALA A 631 0.71 -7.72 -11.33
CA ALA A 631 1.41 -8.08 -10.09
C ALA A 631 2.27 -9.33 -10.34
N MET A 632 3.49 -9.34 -9.84
CA MET A 632 4.35 -10.52 -9.76
C MET A 632 4.38 -11.03 -8.33
N VAL A 633 4.20 -12.34 -8.14
CA VAL A 633 4.31 -13.01 -6.84
C VAL A 633 5.44 -14.02 -6.90
N GLY A 634 6.39 -13.92 -5.98
CA GLY A 634 7.54 -14.82 -5.88
C GLY A 634 8.09 -14.86 -4.45
N ASP A 635 8.99 -15.83 -4.18
CA ASP A 635 9.56 -16.07 -2.85
C ASP A 635 11.08 -15.91 -2.79
N GLY A 636 11.76 -15.91 -3.94
CA GLY A 636 13.18 -16.07 -4.04
C GLY A 636 13.96 -14.90 -4.63
N ILE A 637 15.29 -15.00 -4.48
CA ILE A 637 16.28 -14.08 -5.08
C ILE A 637 16.15 -14.05 -6.61
N ASN A 638 15.80 -15.20 -7.22
CA ASN A 638 15.65 -15.35 -8.65
C ASN A 638 14.49 -14.52 -9.24
N ASP A 639 13.51 -14.12 -8.40
CA ASP A 639 12.34 -13.36 -8.81
C ASP A 639 12.49 -11.84 -8.63
N ALA A 640 13.54 -11.39 -7.93
CA ALA A 640 13.75 -9.98 -7.61
C ALA A 640 13.71 -9.05 -8.85
N PRO A 641 14.31 -9.39 -10.00
CA PRO A 641 14.19 -8.58 -11.21
C PRO A 641 12.73 -8.50 -11.72
N ALA A 642 11.99 -9.62 -11.69
CA ALA A 642 10.60 -9.69 -12.12
C ALA A 642 9.65 -8.95 -11.15
N LEU A 643 9.89 -9.06 -9.82
CA LEU A 643 9.17 -8.33 -8.79
C LEU A 643 9.32 -6.81 -8.98
N THR A 644 10.54 -6.34 -9.17
CA THR A 644 10.82 -4.91 -9.41
C THR A 644 10.23 -4.43 -10.74
N ARG A 645 10.17 -5.28 -11.76
CA ARG A 645 9.66 -4.91 -13.09
C ARG A 645 8.16 -4.81 -13.16
N ALA A 646 7.43 -5.56 -12.34
CA ALA A 646 5.98 -5.55 -12.28
C ALA A 646 5.43 -4.16 -11.91
N ASP A 647 4.11 -3.95 -11.99
CA ASP A 647 3.49 -2.75 -11.43
C ASP A 647 3.41 -2.86 -9.91
N ILE A 648 3.30 -4.09 -9.41
CA ILE A 648 3.39 -4.44 -7.97
C ILE A 648 4.13 -5.77 -7.83
N GLY A 649 5.21 -5.77 -7.06
CA GLY A 649 5.88 -6.98 -6.60
C GLY A 649 5.33 -7.44 -5.26
N LEU A 650 4.96 -8.72 -5.14
CA LEU A 650 4.54 -9.34 -3.87
C LEU A 650 5.54 -10.44 -3.50
N ALA A 651 6.25 -10.28 -2.39
CA ALA A 651 7.06 -11.34 -1.80
C ALA A 651 6.19 -12.20 -0.89
N ILE A 652 6.25 -13.53 -1.06
CA ILE A 652 5.46 -14.50 -0.28
C ILE A 652 6.35 -15.28 0.68
N GLY A 653 5.88 -15.45 1.93
CA GLY A 653 6.66 -16.07 3.00
C GLY A 653 7.66 -15.07 3.60
N ALA A 654 8.30 -15.44 4.70
CA ALA A 654 9.45 -14.71 5.24
C ALA A 654 10.67 -14.94 4.31
N GLY A 655 10.53 -14.51 3.05
CA GLY A 655 11.47 -14.71 1.96
C GLY A 655 12.87 -14.18 2.28
N THR A 656 13.80 -14.36 1.34
CA THR A 656 15.13 -13.77 1.47
C THR A 656 15.05 -12.25 1.56
N ASP A 657 15.97 -11.64 2.29
CA ASP A 657 16.05 -10.17 2.43
C ASP A 657 15.99 -9.46 1.07
N VAL A 658 16.60 -10.07 0.03
CA VAL A 658 16.60 -9.56 -1.35
C VAL A 658 15.20 -9.53 -1.97
N ALA A 659 14.38 -10.57 -1.75
CA ALA A 659 13.00 -10.59 -2.26
C ALA A 659 12.13 -9.58 -1.50
N ILE A 660 12.32 -9.47 -0.19
CA ILE A 660 11.66 -8.44 0.63
C ILE A 660 12.03 -7.05 0.12
N ASP A 661 13.29 -6.78 -0.17
CA ASP A 661 13.73 -5.46 -0.65
C ASP A 661 13.18 -5.11 -2.04
N ALA A 662 13.07 -6.10 -2.92
CA ALA A 662 12.58 -5.91 -4.29
C ALA A 662 11.04 -5.76 -4.39
N ALA A 663 10.29 -6.27 -3.40
CA ALA A 663 8.83 -6.27 -3.44
C ALA A 663 8.23 -4.96 -2.93
N ASP A 664 7.01 -4.64 -3.38
CA ASP A 664 6.17 -3.54 -2.91
C ASP A 664 5.27 -3.96 -1.74
N VAL A 665 4.90 -5.24 -1.72
CA VAL A 665 4.05 -5.86 -0.69
C VAL A 665 4.75 -7.11 -0.18
N VAL A 666 4.81 -7.26 1.13
CA VAL A 666 5.36 -8.46 1.78
C VAL A 666 4.25 -9.22 2.47
N LEU A 667 4.10 -10.49 2.08
CA LEU A 667 3.17 -11.44 2.68
C LEU A 667 3.98 -12.30 3.66
N MET A 668 3.81 -12.07 4.96
CA MET A 668 4.60 -12.72 6.01
C MET A 668 4.41 -14.24 6.06
N LYS A 669 3.28 -14.71 5.55
CA LYS A 669 2.96 -16.14 5.50
C LYS A 669 3.24 -16.70 4.11
N SER A 670 3.66 -17.96 4.07
CA SER A 670 3.83 -18.69 2.81
C SER A 670 2.50 -19.24 2.29
N ARG A 671 1.45 -18.40 2.22
CA ARG A 671 0.11 -18.75 1.76
C ARG A 671 -0.28 -17.94 0.54
N LEU A 672 -0.64 -18.62 -0.55
CA LEU A 672 -1.10 -17.94 -1.76
C LEU A 672 -2.42 -17.20 -1.54
N SER A 673 -3.26 -17.66 -0.61
CA SER A 673 -4.54 -17.01 -0.22
C SER A 673 -4.39 -15.59 0.34
N ASP A 674 -3.19 -15.18 0.74
CA ASP A 674 -2.93 -13.82 1.19
C ASP A 674 -2.81 -12.83 -0.01
N VAL A 675 -2.56 -13.31 -1.23
CA VAL A 675 -2.57 -12.49 -2.46
C VAL A 675 -3.97 -11.92 -2.76
N PRO A 676 -5.03 -12.75 -2.90
CA PRO A 676 -6.39 -12.20 -3.08
C PRO A 676 -6.82 -11.37 -1.87
N ALA A 677 -6.40 -11.69 -0.64
CA ALA A 677 -6.68 -10.89 0.55
C ALA A 677 -6.05 -9.49 0.49
N ALA A 678 -4.79 -9.36 0.03
CA ALA A 678 -4.12 -8.09 -0.18
C ALA A 678 -4.83 -7.23 -1.22
N ILE A 679 -5.23 -7.81 -2.35
CA ILE A 679 -5.98 -7.11 -3.41
C ILE A 679 -7.36 -6.66 -2.90
N ARG A 680 -8.05 -7.51 -2.14
CA ARG A 680 -9.36 -7.20 -1.54
C ARG A 680 -9.27 -6.05 -0.55
N LEU A 681 -8.27 -6.07 0.32
CA LEU A 681 -7.99 -4.98 1.27
C LEU A 681 -7.71 -3.66 0.55
N SER A 682 -6.86 -3.70 -0.46
CA SER A 682 -6.56 -2.52 -1.28
C SER A 682 -7.81 -1.96 -1.95
N ARG A 683 -8.64 -2.81 -2.59
CA ARG A 683 -9.91 -2.38 -3.21
C ARG A 683 -10.89 -1.78 -2.20
N ALA A 684 -10.99 -2.38 -1.00
CA ALA A 684 -11.84 -1.84 0.07
C ALA A 684 -11.34 -0.46 0.53
N THR A 685 -10.03 -0.30 0.69
CA THR A 685 -9.40 0.97 1.06
C THR A 685 -9.60 2.03 -0.02
N LEU A 686 -9.42 1.69 -1.31
CA LEU A 686 -9.70 2.58 -2.43
C LEU A 686 -11.15 3.02 -2.49
N ARG A 687 -12.10 2.10 -2.31
CA ARG A 687 -13.54 2.41 -2.25
C ARG A 687 -13.82 3.40 -1.12
N ASN A 688 -13.26 3.16 0.05
CA ASN A 688 -13.40 4.05 1.21
C ASN A 688 -12.83 5.45 0.92
N ILE A 689 -11.68 5.53 0.26
CA ILE A 689 -11.09 6.81 -0.18
C ILE A 689 -12.04 7.54 -1.14
N HIS A 690 -12.59 6.85 -2.15
CA HIS A 690 -13.51 7.46 -3.11
C HIS A 690 -14.82 7.95 -2.43
N GLU A 691 -15.38 7.16 -1.51
CA GLU A 691 -16.53 7.55 -0.70
C GLU A 691 -16.23 8.82 0.11
N ASN A 692 -15.09 8.87 0.79
CA ASN A 692 -14.65 10.01 1.57
C ASN A 692 -14.45 11.26 0.72
N LEU A 693 -13.80 11.13 -0.45
CA LEU A 693 -13.60 12.23 -1.39
C LEU A 693 -14.93 12.72 -1.98
N PHE A 694 -15.81 11.80 -2.37
CA PHE A 694 -17.14 12.14 -2.87
C PHE A 694 -17.90 13.00 -1.87
N TRP A 695 -18.01 12.55 -0.62
CA TRP A 695 -18.72 13.31 0.41
C TRP A 695 -18.02 14.63 0.74
N ALA A 696 -16.68 14.67 0.76
CA ALA A 696 -15.93 15.90 1.00
C ALA A 696 -16.16 16.98 -0.06
N PHE A 697 -16.43 16.60 -1.31
CA PHE A 697 -16.77 17.56 -2.38
C PHE A 697 -18.27 17.85 -2.46
N PHE A 698 -19.11 16.85 -2.31
CA PHE A 698 -20.53 16.92 -2.55
C PHE A 698 -21.21 17.97 -1.68
N TYR A 699 -20.96 17.96 -0.37
CA TYR A 699 -21.60 18.93 0.51
C TYR A 699 -21.07 20.36 0.30
N ASN A 700 -19.80 20.56 -0.10
CA ASN A 700 -19.28 21.87 -0.46
C ASN A 700 -19.94 22.39 -1.74
N THR A 701 -20.11 21.53 -2.75
CA THR A 701 -20.75 21.90 -4.03
C THR A 701 -22.19 22.36 -3.84
N ILE A 702 -22.92 21.74 -2.92
CA ILE A 702 -24.30 22.15 -2.57
C ILE A 702 -24.29 23.31 -1.58
N GLY A 703 -23.41 23.29 -0.59
CA GLY A 703 -23.37 24.25 0.50
C GLY A 703 -22.98 25.65 0.05
N ILE A 704 -22.06 25.80 -0.90
CA ILE A 704 -21.59 27.10 -1.39
C ILE A 704 -22.71 27.91 -2.05
N PRO A 705 -23.50 27.39 -3.00
CA PRO A 705 -24.66 28.14 -3.56
C PRO A 705 -25.71 28.51 -2.52
N ILE A 706 -26.01 27.60 -1.56
CA ILE A 706 -26.95 27.90 -0.48
C ILE A 706 -26.42 29.04 0.41
N ALA A 707 -25.13 28.97 0.80
CA ALA A 707 -24.49 30.00 1.59
C ALA A 707 -24.41 31.37 0.86
N ALA A 708 -24.15 31.33 -0.45
CA ALA A 708 -24.17 32.52 -1.30
C ALA A 708 -25.55 33.12 -1.46
N GLY A 709 -26.61 32.41 -1.07
CA GLY A 709 -27.99 32.92 -1.10
C GLY A 709 -28.75 32.69 -2.41
N VAL A 710 -28.25 31.82 -3.30
CA VAL A 710 -28.90 31.51 -4.59
C VAL A 710 -30.31 30.93 -4.41
N PHE A 711 -30.55 30.22 -3.31
CA PHE A 711 -31.82 29.53 -3.01
C PHE A 711 -32.68 30.28 -2.00
N ILE A 712 -32.38 31.53 -1.67
CA ILE A 712 -33.25 32.38 -0.82
C ILE A 712 -34.68 32.48 -1.33
N PRO A 713 -34.94 32.63 -2.65
CA PRO A 713 -36.30 32.64 -3.17
C PRO A 713 -37.12 31.37 -2.85
N LEU A 714 -36.41 30.24 -2.60
CA LEU A 714 -37.05 28.98 -2.18
C LEU A 714 -37.07 28.79 -0.66
N GLY A 715 -36.77 29.83 0.12
CA GLY A 715 -36.77 29.79 1.60
C GLY A 715 -35.52 29.10 2.19
N LEU A 716 -34.56 28.70 1.38
CA LEU A 716 -33.35 28.04 1.86
C LEU A 716 -32.23 29.04 2.13
N THR A 717 -31.88 29.19 3.39
CA THR A 717 -30.79 30.07 3.84
C THR A 717 -29.81 29.31 4.71
N LEU A 718 -28.52 29.61 4.58
CA LEU A 718 -27.46 29.08 5.44
C LEU A 718 -26.77 30.25 6.15
N ASN A 719 -26.80 30.22 7.47
CA ASN A 719 -26.03 31.17 8.27
C ASN A 719 -24.62 30.64 8.56
N PRO A 720 -23.65 31.52 8.92
CA PRO A 720 -22.28 31.10 9.18
C PRO A 720 -22.13 30.02 10.27
N MET A 721 -23.02 30.02 11.27
CA MET A 721 -22.98 29.04 12.38
C MET A 721 -23.34 27.63 11.91
N LEU A 722 -24.42 27.48 11.13
CA LEU A 722 -24.80 26.20 10.54
C LEU A 722 -23.73 25.70 9.58
N GLY A 723 -23.11 26.59 8.81
CA GLY A 723 -21.97 26.28 7.95
C GLY A 723 -20.80 25.67 8.74
N ALA A 724 -20.40 26.27 9.86
CA ALA A 724 -19.33 25.81 10.73
C ALA A 724 -19.65 24.44 11.38
N ALA A 725 -20.92 24.24 11.80
CA ALA A 725 -21.37 22.96 12.34
C ALA A 725 -21.31 21.83 11.30
N ALA A 726 -21.84 22.08 10.09
CA ALA A 726 -21.82 21.11 8.99
C ALA A 726 -20.38 20.71 8.61
N MET A 727 -19.47 21.68 8.54
CA MET A 727 -18.07 21.45 8.27
C MET A 727 -17.39 20.56 9.33
N SER A 728 -17.66 20.81 10.63
CA SER A 728 -17.11 20.01 11.73
C SER A 728 -17.60 18.57 11.68
N LEU A 729 -18.89 18.37 11.36
CA LEU A 729 -19.51 17.05 11.22
C LEU A 729 -18.94 16.28 10.02
N SER A 730 -18.64 16.95 8.91
CA SER A 730 -18.04 16.35 7.72
C SER A 730 -16.70 15.66 8.01
N SER A 731 -15.79 16.32 8.73
CA SER A 731 -14.51 15.73 9.12
C SER A 731 -14.70 14.50 10.01
N PHE A 732 -15.67 14.53 10.93
CA PHE A 732 -16.03 13.39 11.76
C PHE A 732 -16.55 12.21 10.93
N CYS A 733 -17.43 12.46 9.96
CA CYS A 733 -17.98 11.42 9.08
C CYS A 733 -16.89 10.73 8.26
N VAL A 734 -15.95 11.47 7.68
CA VAL A 734 -14.82 10.93 6.91
C VAL A 734 -13.97 9.98 7.76
N VAL A 735 -13.62 10.38 8.98
CA VAL A 735 -12.80 9.53 9.84
C VAL A 735 -13.57 8.30 10.32
N THR A 736 -14.84 8.45 10.67
CA THR A 736 -15.69 7.33 11.08
C THR A 736 -15.86 6.32 9.94
N ASN A 737 -16.04 6.79 8.70
CA ASN A 737 -16.09 5.93 7.52
C ASN A 737 -14.76 5.19 7.31
N ALA A 738 -13.61 5.85 7.47
CA ALA A 738 -12.32 5.19 7.37
C ALA A 738 -12.11 4.12 8.46
N LEU A 739 -12.53 4.39 9.71
CA LEU A 739 -12.46 3.42 10.81
C LEU A 739 -13.36 2.18 10.57
N ARG A 740 -14.39 2.27 9.72
CA ARG A 740 -15.22 1.14 9.31
C ARG A 740 -14.38 0.03 8.64
N LEU A 741 -13.23 0.36 8.04
CA LEU A 741 -12.30 -0.62 7.47
C LEU A 741 -11.79 -1.63 8.52
N ASN A 742 -11.73 -1.27 9.81
CA ASN A 742 -11.35 -2.22 10.86
C ASN A 742 -12.33 -3.39 11.02
N LEU A 743 -13.56 -3.24 10.54
CA LEU A 743 -14.59 -4.29 10.55
C LEU A 743 -14.54 -5.15 9.29
N PHE A 744 -13.65 -4.84 8.35
CA PHE A 744 -13.57 -5.53 7.08
C PHE A 744 -12.93 -6.92 7.21
N LYS A 745 -13.60 -7.94 6.69
CA LYS A 745 -13.11 -9.32 6.70
C LYS A 745 -12.30 -9.61 5.43
N LEU A 746 -10.97 -9.65 5.55
CA LEU A 746 -10.05 -9.80 4.41
C LEU A 746 -10.22 -11.11 3.63
N ARG A 747 -10.63 -12.18 4.32
CA ARG A 747 -10.73 -13.54 3.74
C ARG A 747 -12.14 -13.93 3.34
N ASP A 748 -13.08 -13.01 3.40
CA ASP A 748 -14.45 -13.22 2.92
C ASP A 748 -14.56 -12.86 1.43
N ALA A 749 -14.69 -13.88 0.59
CA ALA A 749 -14.80 -13.73 -0.86
C ALA A 749 -16.24 -13.44 -1.35
N SER A 750 -17.23 -13.42 -0.44
CA SER A 750 -18.65 -13.28 -0.82
C SER A 750 -18.98 -11.94 -1.50
N HIS A 751 -18.18 -10.91 -1.24
CA HIS A 751 -18.36 -9.55 -1.75
C HIS A 751 -17.38 -9.19 -2.88
N ASP A 752 -16.70 -10.17 -3.47
CA ASP A 752 -15.77 -9.90 -4.56
C ASP A 752 -16.53 -9.51 -5.84
N HIS A 753 -16.05 -8.45 -6.48
CA HIS A 753 -16.62 -7.94 -7.73
C HIS A 753 -15.59 -8.01 -8.85
N LYS A 754 -16.01 -8.42 -10.04
CA LYS A 754 -15.18 -8.41 -11.25
C LYS A 754 -14.76 -6.99 -11.62
N ILE A 755 -13.53 -6.84 -12.08
CA ILE A 755 -13.03 -5.57 -12.62
C ILE A 755 -13.81 -5.26 -13.90
N LYS A 756 -14.42 -4.07 -13.98
CA LYS A 756 -15.16 -3.62 -15.18
C LYS A 756 -14.26 -3.19 -16.35
N LYS A 757 -12.97 -2.96 -16.11
CA LYS A 757 -12.01 -2.64 -17.18
C LYS A 757 -11.56 -3.91 -17.87
N HIS A 758 -11.91 -4.04 -19.14
CA HIS A 758 -11.40 -5.11 -20.00
C HIS A 758 -9.86 -5.00 -20.09
N LEU A 759 -9.18 -6.17 -20.03
CA LEU A 759 -7.81 -6.30 -20.49
C LEU A 759 -7.79 -5.77 -21.93
N LYS A 760 -6.78 -5.05 -22.31
CA LYS A 760 -6.56 -4.76 -23.74
C LYS A 760 -6.43 -6.11 -24.44
N ASN A 761 -7.35 -6.40 -25.34
CA ASN A 761 -7.26 -7.64 -26.13
C ASN A 761 -6.06 -7.52 -27.05
N VAL A 762 -5.02 -8.30 -26.79
CA VAL A 762 -3.87 -8.47 -27.71
C VAL A 762 -4.32 -9.10 -29.03
N THR A 763 -5.48 -9.76 -29.06
CA THR A 763 -6.08 -10.26 -30.28
C THR A 763 -6.55 -9.17 -31.24
N GLU A 764 -6.66 -7.90 -30.83
CA GLU A 764 -7.00 -6.79 -31.72
C GLU A 764 -5.78 -5.89 -32.08
N GLU A 765 -4.70 -5.86 -31.25
CA GLU A 765 -3.48 -5.12 -31.58
C GLU A 765 -2.32 -6.01 -32.07
N SER A 766 -2.39 -7.34 -31.95
CA SER A 766 -1.41 -8.28 -32.53
C SER A 766 -1.94 -9.09 -33.69
N LYS A 767 -3.00 -8.73 -34.35
CA LYS A 767 -2.96 -8.72 -35.81
C LYS A 767 -2.08 -7.52 -36.17
N ALA A 768 -0.75 -7.68 -36.08
CA ALA A 768 0.12 -6.97 -36.98
C ALA A 768 -0.63 -7.03 -38.31
N MET A 769 -1.07 -5.86 -38.82
CA MET A 769 -1.72 -5.85 -40.12
C MET A 769 -0.62 -6.31 -41.09
N GLU A 770 -0.58 -7.60 -41.37
CA GLU A 770 0.31 -8.15 -42.35
C GLU A 770 -0.36 -7.95 -43.70
N LYS A 771 0.30 -7.20 -44.57
CA LYS A 771 -0.07 -7.10 -45.98
C LYS A 771 0.93 -7.87 -46.81
N THR A 772 0.45 -8.64 -47.74
CA THR A 772 1.32 -9.33 -48.70
C THR A 772 1.24 -8.61 -50.04
N ILE A 773 2.36 -8.08 -50.49
CA ILE A 773 2.52 -7.38 -51.80
C ILE A 773 3.07 -8.39 -52.83
N LYS A 774 2.38 -8.60 -53.90
CA LYS A 774 2.85 -9.40 -55.04
C LYS A 774 3.62 -8.48 -56.02
N ILE A 775 4.90 -8.80 -56.28
CA ILE A 775 5.83 -7.94 -57.01
C ILE A 775 6.42 -8.71 -58.19
N GLU A 776 6.35 -8.12 -59.37
CA GLU A 776 6.95 -8.64 -60.59
C GLU A 776 8.25 -7.87 -60.92
N GLY A 777 9.27 -8.56 -61.39
CA GLY A 777 10.54 -7.99 -61.82
C GLY A 777 11.69 -8.19 -60.84
N MET A 778 11.51 -8.82 -59.69
CA MET A 778 12.60 -9.14 -58.77
C MET A 778 13.33 -10.41 -59.24
N MET A 779 14.64 -10.33 -59.52
CA MET A 779 15.42 -11.47 -60.08
C MET A 779 16.53 -11.98 -59.15
N CYS A 780 16.86 -11.29 -58.08
CA CYS A 780 17.98 -11.67 -57.20
C CYS A 780 17.87 -11.05 -55.79
N GLY A 781 18.74 -11.52 -54.89
CA GLY A 781 18.76 -11.01 -53.50
C GLY A 781 19.08 -9.53 -53.34
N HIS A 782 19.64 -8.88 -54.39
CA HIS A 782 19.87 -7.43 -54.37
C HIS A 782 18.55 -6.68 -54.58
N CYS A 783 17.66 -7.22 -55.41
CA CYS A 783 16.30 -6.71 -55.62
C CYS A 783 15.48 -6.81 -54.32
N GLU A 784 15.60 -7.95 -53.56
CA GLU A 784 14.96 -8.11 -52.24
C GLU A 784 15.39 -7.04 -51.28
N ALA A 785 16.71 -6.79 -51.19
CA ALA A 785 17.25 -5.78 -50.27
C ALA A 785 16.78 -4.35 -50.61
N ALA A 786 16.67 -4.03 -51.91
CA ALA A 786 16.18 -2.73 -52.38
C ALA A 786 14.70 -2.50 -52.06
N VAL A 787 13.85 -3.50 -52.30
CA VAL A 787 12.42 -3.44 -52.00
C VAL A 787 12.18 -3.45 -50.46
N LYS A 788 12.91 -4.30 -49.72
CA LYS A 788 12.85 -4.33 -48.26
C LYS A 788 13.18 -2.98 -47.66
N LYS A 789 14.26 -2.36 -48.11
CA LYS A 789 14.69 -1.06 -47.64
C LYS A 789 13.65 0.02 -47.92
N ALA A 790 13.07 0.03 -49.13
CA ALA A 790 12.06 1.00 -49.51
C ALA A 790 10.77 0.89 -48.67
N LEU A 791 10.37 -0.32 -48.34
CA LEU A 791 9.21 -0.58 -47.45
C LEU A 791 9.48 -0.23 -46.01
N GLU A 792 10.67 -0.54 -45.50
CA GLU A 792 11.07 -0.26 -44.12
C GLU A 792 11.40 1.24 -43.86
N GLU A 793 11.61 2.03 -44.89
CA GLU A 793 11.75 3.50 -44.81
C GLU A 793 10.40 4.20 -44.54
N LEU A 794 9.26 3.52 -44.72
CA LEU A 794 7.94 4.08 -44.39
C LEU A 794 7.70 4.06 -42.86
N PRO A 795 7.30 5.16 -42.24
CA PRO A 795 7.12 5.26 -40.79
C PRO A 795 6.10 4.26 -40.19
N GLU A 796 5.10 3.87 -41.02
CA GLU A 796 4.01 2.96 -40.62
C GLU A 796 4.41 1.48 -40.74
N VAL A 797 5.57 1.17 -41.35
CA VAL A 797 6.07 -0.19 -41.51
C VAL A 797 6.99 -0.57 -40.32
N GLU A 798 6.77 -1.73 -39.74
CA GLU A 798 7.61 -2.29 -38.66
C GLU A 798 8.75 -3.16 -39.24
N SER A 799 8.41 -4.03 -40.18
CA SER A 799 9.38 -4.88 -40.92
C SER A 799 8.82 -5.36 -42.22
N ALA A 800 9.70 -5.69 -43.16
CA ALA A 800 9.34 -6.30 -44.42
C ALA A 800 10.19 -7.54 -44.71
N GLU A 801 9.53 -8.68 -45.03
CA GLU A 801 10.18 -9.89 -45.51
C GLU A 801 9.93 -10.03 -47.02
N VAL A 802 10.97 -9.84 -47.84
CA VAL A 802 10.89 -9.85 -49.30
C VAL A 802 11.56 -11.09 -49.85
N SER A 803 10.90 -11.77 -50.78
CA SER A 803 11.43 -12.94 -51.48
C SER A 803 11.27 -12.83 -53.01
N HIS A 804 12.40 -12.84 -53.72
CA HIS A 804 12.42 -12.85 -55.20
C HIS A 804 11.97 -14.20 -55.76
N VAL A 805 12.14 -15.29 -55.00
CA VAL A 805 11.75 -16.63 -55.42
C VAL A 805 10.22 -16.76 -55.48
N SER A 806 9.50 -16.20 -54.49
CA SER A 806 8.04 -16.19 -54.45
C SER A 806 7.42 -14.97 -55.14
N GLY A 807 8.20 -13.94 -55.48
CA GLY A 807 7.70 -12.68 -56.03
C GLY A 807 6.83 -11.90 -55.04
N THR A 808 7.08 -12.04 -53.69
CA THR A 808 6.23 -11.44 -52.67
C THR A 808 7.03 -10.68 -51.61
N ALA A 809 6.41 -9.64 -51.08
CA ALA A 809 6.87 -8.95 -49.88
C ALA A 809 5.78 -9.02 -48.79
N LYS A 810 6.08 -9.63 -47.64
CA LYS A 810 5.22 -9.60 -46.44
C LYS A 810 5.63 -8.39 -45.60
N VAL A 811 4.69 -7.51 -45.40
CA VAL A 811 4.92 -6.25 -44.67
C VAL A 811 4.12 -6.27 -43.34
N THR A 812 4.82 -6.12 -42.25
CA THR A 812 4.24 -5.95 -40.92
C THR A 812 4.09 -4.46 -40.61
N LEU A 813 2.87 -4.00 -40.37
CA LEU A 813 2.55 -2.58 -40.19
C LEU A 813 2.39 -2.21 -38.71
N LYS A 814 2.90 -1.03 -38.34
CA LYS A 814 2.67 -0.39 -37.02
C LYS A 814 1.34 0.36 -36.95
N ALA A 815 0.87 0.86 -38.11
CA ALA A 815 -0.38 1.60 -38.24
C ALA A 815 -0.98 1.32 -39.63
N GLU A 816 -2.27 1.61 -39.79
CA GLU A 816 -2.96 1.48 -41.07
C GLU A 816 -2.33 2.41 -42.11
N ILE A 817 -1.94 1.87 -43.28
CA ILE A 817 -1.34 2.60 -44.38
C ILE A 817 -2.14 2.31 -45.64
N ASP A 818 -2.28 3.33 -46.51
CA ASP A 818 -2.96 3.18 -47.80
C ASP A 818 -2.14 2.27 -48.72
N ASN A 819 -2.83 1.38 -49.42
CA ASN A 819 -2.21 0.47 -50.38
C ASN A 819 -1.45 1.20 -51.50
N ASP A 820 -1.91 2.37 -51.87
CA ASP A 820 -1.25 3.20 -52.91
C ASP A 820 0.12 3.71 -52.43
N VAL A 821 0.34 3.94 -51.14
CA VAL A 821 1.64 4.35 -50.59
C VAL A 821 2.63 3.19 -50.62
N LEU A 822 2.20 1.97 -50.22
CA LEU A 822 3.00 0.75 -50.31
C LEU A 822 3.36 0.42 -51.77
N LYS A 823 2.40 0.54 -52.68
CA LYS A 823 2.58 0.33 -54.10
C LYS A 823 3.62 1.31 -54.67
N LYS A 824 3.50 2.59 -54.37
CA LYS A 824 4.42 3.61 -54.82
C LYS A 824 5.84 3.40 -54.30
N ALA A 825 6.01 2.99 -53.04
CA ALA A 825 7.33 2.73 -52.45
C ALA A 825 8.09 1.60 -53.18
N VAL A 826 7.37 0.62 -53.73
CA VAL A 826 7.95 -0.49 -54.49
C VAL A 826 8.17 -0.06 -55.94
N GLU A 827 7.22 0.68 -56.56
CA GLU A 827 7.29 1.13 -57.96
C GLU A 827 8.36 2.21 -58.16
N ASP A 828 8.64 3.05 -57.14
CA ASP A 828 9.77 4.01 -57.17
C ASP A 828 11.16 3.34 -57.22
N LYS A 829 11.23 1.98 -57.09
CA LYS A 829 12.45 1.17 -57.25
C LYS A 829 12.44 0.36 -58.55
N ASP A 830 11.60 0.73 -59.52
CA ASP A 830 11.48 0.11 -60.84
C ASP A 830 10.92 -1.35 -60.81
N TYR A 831 10.16 -1.72 -59.77
CA TYR A 831 9.45 -3.00 -59.68
C TYR A 831 7.93 -2.79 -59.82
N LYS A 832 7.24 -3.76 -60.42
CA LYS A 832 5.80 -3.65 -60.64
C LYS A 832 5.01 -4.39 -59.57
N VAL A 833 4.05 -3.71 -58.93
CA VAL A 833 3.13 -4.33 -57.93
C VAL A 833 1.92 -4.88 -58.70
N ILE A 834 1.67 -6.21 -58.53
CA ILE A 834 0.55 -6.90 -59.18
C ILE A 834 -0.71 -6.85 -58.29
N GLY A 835 -0.52 -6.88 -56.98
CA GLY A 835 -1.62 -6.87 -56.01
C GLY A 835 -1.12 -6.74 -54.59
N ILE A 836 -1.99 -6.26 -53.70
CA ILE A 836 -1.74 -6.15 -52.27
C ILE A 836 -2.94 -6.82 -51.55
N GLU A 837 -2.64 -7.87 -50.79
CA GLU A 837 -3.61 -8.67 -50.04
C GLU A 837 -3.45 -8.46 -48.56
#